data_bac82a08db27b57b6a3882650f560c27
#
_entry.id   bac82a08db27b57b6a3882650f560c27
#
_cell.length_a   1.000
_cell.length_b   1.000
_cell.length_c   1.000
_cell.angle_alpha   90.00
_cell.angle_beta   90.00
_cell.angle_gamma   90.00
#
_symmetry.space_group_name_H-M   'P 1'
#
loop_
_entity.id
_entity.type
_entity.pdbx_description
1 polymer ?
#
loop_
_entity_poly.entity_id
_entity_poly.type
_entity_poly.pdbx_seq_one_letter_code
_entity_poly.pdbx_strand_id
1 'polypeptide(L)'
;MKFKWLALAAVLLAASPVLATDVLTFHNNPARTGLNDHETTLVPANVNQDNFGLLFNLSVDGKVDAQPLYISSVAIHGVGRRNVVVVATEHDSVYAFDADSGTPYWHVSLLSNQEVPSDNRGCGQVSPEIGITGTPVIIRESGNPGTIYLVAMSKANGKKTTVYHQRLHALSLADGSEVAGSPVEVEASSPGKGPGNNGSGHVIFNPADYKERAALLLHNNIVYTAWASHCDIAPYTGWIIGYHVNSLARVRVLNVDPNGRPSSRFLPDGSGNSFWGSGAGLSVDNNGYLYGLTANGPFGELSSNGFPKDGDYGDTFLKLSAQTLDVVDYFTPYNQAQDAAADTDLGSGGTLVLPNMATASGEIVHLAVGAGKDGNIYLVNRNRMGKINLKTSDNSNVYQVVVLGDSIFGSPAYFNGCLFYGGVNATLKQFTFHDGLLSTSPTSATTVSFGYPGTTPSVSSFGSDSGIVWAYENASSGNAVLHAYSALDLTQELYNNTQAPNNRDAFGAGNKFIVPTICNGKVFAASTNSVGVFGLLAVKAAQNVTQWVKVDREEDPADREDDDIAVKVSVTNTGTQTITGPISLVFDDLNPESYVLAPDGSTTTVAPTGSFYVDFTPASGELMKEQTETRIVRFRSGTETVQFHPRVLAGAGIR
;
A
#
# COMPACT_ATOMS: atom_id res chain seq x y z
N MET A 1 24.32 -0.27 -65.47
CA MET A 1 24.45 0.13 -64.09
C MET A 1 23.06 0.48 -63.56
N LYS A 2 22.45 -0.39 -62.71
CA LYS A 2 21.15 -0.12 -62.10
C LYS A 2 21.40 0.20 -60.62
N PHE A 3 21.17 1.44 -60.22
CA PHE A 3 21.20 1.86 -58.81
C PHE A 3 19.93 1.36 -58.11
N LYS A 4 20.10 0.53 -57.07
CA LYS A 4 19.05 0.16 -56.14
C LYS A 4 19.05 1.18 -54.99
N TRP A 5 17.96 1.90 -54.83
CA TRP A 5 17.68 2.69 -53.63
C TRP A 5 17.21 1.77 -52.53
N LEU A 6 17.95 1.66 -51.43
CA LEU A 6 17.45 1.09 -50.17
C LEU A 6 16.72 2.21 -49.42
N ALA A 7 15.42 2.04 -49.27
CA ALA A 7 14.63 2.89 -48.37
C ALA A 7 14.82 2.34 -46.93
N LEU A 8 15.44 3.15 -46.08
CA LEU A 8 15.54 2.89 -44.64
C LEU A 8 14.20 3.29 -44.00
N ALA A 9 13.37 2.33 -43.64
CA ALA A 9 12.16 2.57 -42.86
C ALA A 9 12.57 2.80 -41.39
N ALA A 10 12.50 4.04 -40.95
CA ALA A 10 12.59 4.36 -39.52
C ALA A 10 11.29 3.89 -38.81
N VAL A 11 11.37 2.84 -38.02
CA VAL A 11 10.30 2.42 -37.12
C VAL A 11 10.30 3.41 -35.97
N LEU A 12 9.40 4.38 -35.99
CA LEU A 12 9.04 5.16 -34.82
C LEU A 12 8.32 4.24 -33.85
N LEU A 13 9.03 3.75 -32.83
CA LEU A 13 8.43 3.17 -31.64
C LEU A 13 7.70 4.32 -30.92
N ALA A 14 6.40 4.44 -31.15
CA ALA A 14 5.54 5.24 -30.29
C ALA A 14 5.56 4.59 -28.91
N ALA A 15 6.22 5.22 -27.95
CA ALA A 15 6.07 4.85 -26.55
C ALA A 15 4.59 5.01 -26.20
N SER A 16 3.90 3.89 -26.02
CA SER A 16 2.54 3.93 -25.45
C SER A 16 2.63 4.61 -24.09
N PRO A 17 1.77 5.59 -23.79
CA PRO A 17 1.75 6.16 -22.45
C PRO A 17 1.51 5.01 -21.46
N VAL A 18 2.43 4.80 -20.53
CA VAL A 18 2.21 3.89 -19.39
C VAL A 18 1.06 4.51 -18.62
N LEU A 19 -0.12 3.89 -18.69
CA LEU A 19 -1.27 4.31 -17.89
C LEU A 19 -0.92 4.04 -16.43
N ALA A 20 -1.11 5.04 -15.58
CA ALA A 20 -0.97 4.89 -14.14
C ALA A 20 -1.84 3.72 -13.65
N THR A 21 -1.29 2.87 -12.81
CA THR A 21 -2.01 1.72 -12.25
C THR A 21 -3.02 2.21 -11.21
N ASP A 22 -4.29 1.85 -11.38
CA ASP A 22 -5.33 2.11 -10.40
C ASP A 22 -5.18 1.15 -9.20
N VAL A 23 -5.44 1.64 -7.98
CA VAL A 23 -5.56 0.83 -6.76
C VAL A 23 -7.02 0.91 -6.31
N LEU A 24 -7.83 -0.06 -6.75
CA LEU A 24 -9.29 -0.05 -6.62
C LEU A 24 -9.82 -0.87 -5.45
N THR A 25 -8.93 -1.52 -4.70
CA THR A 25 -9.27 -2.41 -3.59
C THR A 25 -8.10 -2.54 -2.62
N PHE A 26 -8.38 -3.02 -1.43
CA PHE A 26 -7.36 -3.32 -0.41
C PHE A 26 -6.23 -4.18 -0.98
N HIS A 27 -4.99 -3.82 -0.64
CA HIS A 27 -3.78 -4.56 -0.96
C HIS A 27 -3.61 -4.81 -2.47
N ASN A 28 -3.93 -3.78 -3.27
CA ASN A 28 -3.75 -3.58 -4.71
C ASN A 28 -4.66 -4.40 -5.62
N ASN A 29 -4.96 -5.66 -5.30
CA ASN A 29 -5.72 -6.54 -6.18
C ASN A 29 -6.56 -7.57 -5.41
N PRO A 30 -7.52 -8.27 -6.07
CA PRO A 30 -8.37 -9.24 -5.40
C PRO A 30 -7.65 -10.48 -4.85
N ALA A 31 -6.45 -10.81 -5.33
CA ALA A 31 -5.58 -11.85 -4.78
C ALA A 31 -4.85 -11.39 -3.51
N ARG A 32 -4.90 -10.09 -3.19
CA ARG A 32 -4.30 -9.44 -2.02
C ARG A 32 -2.78 -9.51 -1.98
N THR A 33 -2.12 -9.38 -3.14
CA THR A 33 -0.66 -9.50 -3.23
C THR A 33 0.12 -8.36 -2.59
N GLY A 34 -0.50 -7.20 -2.37
CA GLY A 34 0.17 -6.01 -1.87
C GLY A 34 1.17 -5.40 -2.86
N LEU A 35 1.10 -5.78 -4.13
CA LEU A 35 2.07 -5.42 -5.15
C LEU A 35 1.49 -4.47 -6.19
N ASN A 36 2.17 -3.36 -6.43
CA ASN A 36 2.08 -2.58 -7.65
C ASN A 36 3.36 -2.81 -8.49
N ASP A 37 3.28 -3.63 -9.53
CA ASP A 37 4.38 -4.00 -10.42
C ASP A 37 4.54 -3.08 -11.64
N HIS A 38 3.85 -1.94 -11.64
CA HIS A 38 3.86 -0.93 -12.70
C HIS A 38 4.33 0.45 -12.21
N GLU A 39 5.02 0.53 -11.06
CA GLU A 39 5.54 1.79 -10.53
C GLU A 39 6.87 2.15 -11.20
N THR A 40 6.82 3.12 -12.11
CA THR A 40 7.97 3.50 -12.94
C THR A 40 8.78 4.66 -12.38
N THR A 41 8.26 5.38 -11.40
CA THR A 41 8.85 6.63 -10.89
C THR A 41 9.68 6.41 -9.64
N LEU A 42 9.13 5.66 -8.66
CA LEU A 42 9.82 5.39 -7.40
C LEU A 42 10.70 4.15 -7.54
N VAL A 43 12.00 4.35 -7.43
CA VAL A 43 13.00 3.29 -7.50
C VAL A 43 13.96 3.39 -6.30
N PRO A 44 14.66 2.30 -5.89
CA PRO A 44 15.57 2.34 -4.75
C PRO A 44 16.62 3.46 -4.80
N ALA A 45 17.04 3.86 -6.01
CA ALA A 45 18.04 4.92 -6.18
C ALA A 45 17.54 6.33 -5.86
N ASN A 46 16.23 6.60 -5.96
CA ASN A 46 15.67 7.94 -5.75
C ASN A 46 14.79 8.08 -4.49
N VAL A 47 14.47 6.96 -3.83
CA VAL A 47 13.75 6.96 -2.55
C VAL A 47 14.77 7.06 -1.42
N ASN A 48 15.10 8.30 -1.03
CA ASN A 48 16.01 8.63 0.06
C ASN A 48 15.64 10.00 0.64
N GLN A 49 16.21 10.37 1.79
CA GLN A 49 15.88 11.61 2.52
C GLN A 49 16.06 12.91 1.73
N ASP A 50 16.92 12.91 0.71
CA ASP A 50 17.25 14.11 -0.08
C ASP A 50 16.27 14.30 -1.25
N ASN A 51 15.83 13.22 -1.86
CA ASN A 51 15.04 13.23 -3.10
C ASN A 51 13.56 12.90 -2.87
N PHE A 52 13.22 12.26 -1.76
CA PHE A 52 11.88 11.79 -1.45
C PHE A 52 11.39 12.35 -0.11
N GLY A 53 10.10 12.60 0.04
CA GLY A 53 9.52 13.11 1.27
C GLY A 53 8.05 13.48 1.14
N LEU A 54 7.52 14.10 2.20
CA LEU A 54 6.15 14.58 2.25
C LEU A 54 5.95 15.74 1.29
N LEU A 55 5.00 15.57 0.35
CA LEU A 55 4.60 16.63 -0.58
C LEU A 55 3.52 17.51 0.04
N PHE A 56 2.48 16.90 0.62
CA PHE A 56 1.37 17.56 1.30
C PHE A 56 0.57 16.57 2.16
N ASN A 57 -0.30 17.10 3.01
CA ASN A 57 -1.27 16.32 3.78
C ASN A 57 -2.68 16.57 3.26
N LEU A 58 -3.49 15.50 3.16
CA LEU A 58 -4.93 15.57 2.94
C LEU A 58 -5.61 15.57 4.31
N SER A 59 -6.16 16.71 4.70
CA SER A 59 -6.87 16.85 5.97
C SER A 59 -8.29 16.31 5.86
N VAL A 60 -8.72 15.52 6.85
CA VAL A 60 -10.07 14.93 6.94
C VAL A 60 -10.63 15.09 8.34
N ASP A 61 -11.93 14.86 8.49
CA ASP A 61 -12.70 15.11 9.72
C ASP A 61 -12.65 13.97 10.74
N GLY A 62 -12.13 12.80 10.37
CA GLY A 62 -12.13 11.63 11.22
C GLY A 62 -10.90 10.75 11.02
N LYS A 63 -10.81 9.72 11.83
CA LYS A 63 -9.75 8.73 11.76
C LYS A 63 -9.83 7.95 10.45
N VAL A 64 -8.69 7.68 9.82
CA VAL A 64 -8.61 6.93 8.57
C VAL A 64 -8.09 5.53 8.87
N ASP A 65 -9.00 4.55 8.97
CA ASP A 65 -8.69 3.13 9.14
C ASP A 65 -8.67 2.39 7.79
N ALA A 66 -9.52 2.83 6.85
CA ALA A 66 -9.58 2.30 5.49
C ALA A 66 -8.34 2.68 4.67
N GLN A 67 -7.83 1.77 3.85
CA GLN A 67 -6.75 2.08 2.92
C GLN A 67 -7.21 3.12 1.89
N PRO A 68 -6.48 4.24 1.68
CA PRO A 68 -6.77 5.18 0.59
C PRO A 68 -6.71 4.49 -0.77
N LEU A 69 -7.68 4.75 -1.65
CA LEU A 69 -7.74 4.16 -2.98
C LEU A 69 -7.40 5.21 -4.05
N TYR A 70 -6.64 4.80 -5.08
CA TYR A 70 -6.20 5.69 -6.15
C TYR A 70 -6.79 5.29 -7.49
N ILE A 71 -7.28 6.29 -8.22
CA ILE A 71 -7.87 6.12 -9.54
C ILE A 71 -7.33 7.18 -10.50
N SER A 72 -6.77 6.72 -11.60
CA SER A 72 -6.23 7.60 -12.64
C SER A 72 -7.33 8.11 -13.58
N SER A 73 -7.17 9.32 -14.09
CA SER A 73 -7.98 9.89 -15.18
C SER A 73 -9.50 9.78 -14.99
N VAL A 74 -10.00 10.10 -13.80
CA VAL A 74 -11.44 10.14 -13.47
C VAL A 74 -12.07 11.42 -14.04
N ALA A 75 -13.26 11.29 -14.63
CA ALA A 75 -14.05 12.44 -15.07
C ALA A 75 -14.77 13.04 -13.86
N ILE A 76 -14.21 14.10 -13.28
CA ILE A 76 -14.80 14.84 -12.15
C ILE A 76 -15.76 15.89 -12.69
N HIS A 77 -16.96 15.94 -12.12
CA HIS A 77 -18.01 16.87 -12.54
C HIS A 77 -17.54 18.33 -12.45
N GLY A 78 -17.67 19.06 -13.54
CA GLY A 78 -17.26 20.48 -13.60
C GLY A 78 -15.76 20.75 -13.66
N VAL A 79 -14.89 19.73 -13.57
CA VAL A 79 -13.42 19.89 -13.50
C VAL A 79 -12.69 19.23 -14.68
N GLY A 80 -13.22 18.13 -15.21
CA GLY A 80 -12.58 17.32 -16.26
C GLY A 80 -11.85 16.10 -15.72
N ARG A 81 -10.92 15.52 -16.51
CA ARG A 81 -10.21 14.30 -16.08
C ARG A 81 -9.07 14.60 -15.12
N ARG A 82 -9.03 13.87 -14.00
CA ARG A 82 -8.05 14.04 -12.92
C ARG A 82 -7.65 12.69 -12.32
N ASN A 83 -6.47 12.65 -11.71
CA ASN A 83 -6.07 11.56 -10.84
C ASN A 83 -6.69 11.81 -9.46
N VAL A 84 -7.34 10.80 -8.91
CA VAL A 84 -8.13 10.94 -7.68
C VAL A 84 -7.64 9.97 -6.61
N VAL A 85 -7.55 10.45 -5.38
CA VAL A 85 -7.47 9.59 -4.21
C VAL A 85 -8.76 9.71 -3.40
N VAL A 86 -9.36 8.55 -3.09
CA VAL A 86 -10.55 8.43 -2.26
C VAL A 86 -10.13 8.07 -0.85
N VAL A 87 -10.65 8.83 0.13
CA VAL A 87 -10.39 8.65 1.56
C VAL A 87 -11.72 8.52 2.29
N ALA A 88 -11.88 7.47 3.09
CA ALA A 88 -13.05 7.24 3.94
C ALA A 88 -12.64 7.33 5.41
N THR A 89 -13.53 7.84 6.26
CA THR A 89 -13.24 8.12 7.67
C THR A 89 -14.20 7.43 8.63
N GLU A 90 -13.77 7.26 9.87
CA GLU A 90 -14.62 6.79 10.97
C GLU A 90 -15.69 7.85 11.35
N HIS A 91 -15.68 9.04 10.73
CA HIS A 91 -16.73 10.05 10.86
C HIS A 91 -17.86 9.90 9.83
N ASP A 92 -17.96 8.74 9.17
CA ASP A 92 -18.91 8.46 8.06
C ASP A 92 -18.78 9.47 6.91
N SER A 93 -17.56 9.97 6.67
CA SER A 93 -17.25 10.89 5.59
C SER A 93 -16.45 10.21 4.49
N VAL A 94 -16.73 10.59 3.24
CA VAL A 94 -15.95 10.16 2.06
C VAL A 94 -15.47 11.39 1.31
N TYR A 95 -14.20 11.41 0.99
CA TYR A 95 -13.53 12.49 0.27
C TYR A 95 -12.96 11.99 -1.05
N ALA A 96 -12.98 12.83 -2.06
CA ALA A 96 -12.15 12.69 -3.25
C ALA A 96 -11.25 13.92 -3.38
N PHE A 97 -9.95 13.67 -3.42
CA PHE A 97 -8.93 14.70 -3.61
C PHE A 97 -8.23 14.51 -4.96
N ASP A 98 -7.75 15.60 -5.53
CA ASP A 98 -6.74 15.56 -6.56
C ASP A 98 -5.48 14.87 -5.99
N ALA A 99 -5.09 13.75 -6.58
CA ALA A 99 -3.94 12.98 -6.11
C ALA A 99 -2.60 13.67 -6.37
N ASP A 100 -2.56 14.70 -7.24
CA ASP A 100 -1.36 15.42 -7.63
C ASP A 100 -1.14 16.72 -6.84
N SER A 101 -2.23 17.37 -6.40
CA SER A 101 -2.18 18.67 -5.70
C SER A 101 -2.78 18.67 -4.29
N GLY A 102 -3.54 17.63 -3.92
CA GLY A 102 -4.28 17.57 -2.66
C GLY A 102 -5.55 18.43 -2.64
N THR A 103 -5.95 19.02 -3.78
CA THR A 103 -7.17 19.84 -3.85
C THR A 103 -8.41 18.95 -3.69
N PRO A 104 -9.35 19.24 -2.75
CA PRO A 104 -10.57 18.48 -2.62
C PRO A 104 -11.51 18.75 -3.81
N TYR A 105 -12.05 17.68 -4.40
CA TYR A 105 -13.07 17.77 -5.44
C TYR A 105 -14.47 17.72 -4.85
N TRP A 106 -14.70 16.76 -3.96
CA TRP A 106 -15.95 16.61 -3.24
C TRP A 106 -15.74 15.94 -1.88
N HIS A 107 -16.70 16.19 -1.01
CA HIS A 107 -16.83 15.57 0.30
C HIS A 107 -18.30 15.30 0.55
N VAL A 108 -18.63 14.12 1.05
CA VAL A 108 -19.97 13.71 1.43
C VAL A 108 -19.96 13.06 2.81
N SER A 109 -20.94 13.41 3.63
CA SER A 109 -21.27 12.68 4.85
C SER A 109 -22.38 11.69 4.56
N LEU A 110 -22.24 10.45 5.05
CA LEU A 110 -23.21 9.37 4.86
C LEU A 110 -24.24 9.29 6.00
N LEU A 111 -24.15 10.19 6.96
CA LEU A 111 -25.07 10.28 8.08
C LEU A 111 -26.43 10.84 7.63
N SER A 112 -27.49 10.13 7.95
CA SER A 112 -28.86 10.64 7.80
C SER A 112 -29.19 11.67 8.88
N ASN A 113 -30.29 12.41 8.71
CA ASN A 113 -30.73 13.36 9.72
C ASN A 113 -30.92 12.69 11.10
N GLN A 114 -30.35 13.33 12.15
CA GLN A 114 -30.36 12.85 13.55
C GLN A 114 -29.46 11.63 13.82
N GLU A 115 -28.67 11.17 12.87
CA GLU A 115 -27.65 10.17 13.08
C GLU A 115 -26.30 10.82 13.41
N VAL A 116 -25.48 10.06 14.09
CA VAL A 116 -24.07 10.36 14.36
C VAL A 116 -23.27 9.08 14.08
N PRO A 117 -21.93 9.16 13.89
CA PRO A 117 -21.11 7.96 13.83
C PRO A 117 -21.38 7.06 15.04
N SER A 118 -21.21 5.77 14.90
CA SER A 118 -21.43 4.82 15.99
C SER A 118 -20.44 5.05 17.13
N ASP A 119 -20.80 4.65 18.34
CA ASP A 119 -19.88 4.62 19.47
C ASP A 119 -19.08 3.33 19.50
N ASN A 120 -18.03 3.34 20.29
CA ASN A 120 -17.17 2.17 20.52
C ASN A 120 -17.77 1.17 21.51
N ARG A 121 -18.98 1.36 22.00
CA ARG A 121 -19.67 0.51 22.99
C ARG A 121 -18.80 0.10 24.19
N GLY A 122 -17.87 0.97 24.59
CA GLY A 122 -16.93 0.73 25.68
C GLY A 122 -15.67 -0.05 25.30
N CYS A 123 -15.46 -0.31 24.01
CA CYS A 123 -14.26 -0.96 23.49
C CYS A 123 -13.36 0.02 22.72
N GLY A 124 -12.15 0.25 23.20
CA GLY A 124 -11.19 1.18 22.61
C GLY A 124 -10.47 0.68 21.35
N GLN A 125 -10.90 -0.41 20.72
CA GLN A 125 -10.22 -0.94 19.52
C GLN A 125 -10.33 -0.02 18.31
N VAL A 126 -11.52 0.57 18.08
CA VAL A 126 -11.74 1.71 17.18
C VAL A 126 -12.37 2.82 18.01
N SER A 127 -11.74 3.96 18.08
CA SER A 127 -12.19 5.10 18.90
C SER A 127 -11.64 6.42 18.33
N PRO A 128 -12.31 7.58 18.59
CA PRO A 128 -13.43 7.76 19.55
C PRO A 128 -14.80 7.30 19.02
N GLU A 129 -14.94 7.09 17.72
CA GLU A 129 -16.17 6.77 17.01
C GLU A 129 -15.93 5.66 15.98
N ILE A 130 -16.99 5.07 15.46
CA ILE A 130 -16.97 4.07 14.40
C ILE A 130 -17.89 4.51 13.27
N GLY A 131 -17.34 4.55 12.06
CA GLY A 131 -18.05 4.88 10.83
C GLY A 131 -17.66 3.94 9.70
N ILE A 132 -16.77 4.38 8.80
CA ILE A 132 -16.26 3.58 7.69
C ILE A 132 -14.91 3.01 8.08
N THR A 133 -14.89 1.77 8.58
CA THR A 133 -13.67 1.09 9.03
C THR A 133 -13.03 0.24 7.93
N GLY A 134 -13.83 -0.55 7.21
CA GLY A 134 -13.35 -1.45 6.15
C GLY A 134 -12.99 -0.68 4.87
N THR A 135 -11.92 -1.13 4.20
CA THR A 135 -11.50 -0.52 2.94
C THR A 135 -12.54 -0.73 1.85
N PRO A 136 -12.99 0.34 1.17
CA PRO A 136 -13.92 0.26 0.05
C PRO A 136 -13.41 -0.57 -1.13
N VAL A 137 -14.30 -0.83 -2.10
CA VAL A 137 -13.92 -1.28 -3.44
C VAL A 137 -14.49 -0.33 -4.49
N ILE A 138 -13.80 -0.20 -5.60
CA ILE A 138 -14.21 0.66 -6.71
C ILE A 138 -14.39 -0.20 -7.95
N ILE A 139 -15.52 -0.02 -8.62
CA ILE A 139 -15.73 -0.54 -9.96
C ILE A 139 -15.50 0.58 -10.98
N ARG A 140 -14.75 0.28 -12.02
CA ARG A 140 -14.49 1.20 -13.12
C ARG A 140 -14.99 0.58 -14.42
N GLU A 141 -16.02 1.17 -14.98
CA GLU A 141 -16.61 0.73 -16.23
C GLU A 141 -16.25 1.71 -17.36
N SER A 142 -16.12 1.19 -18.58
CA SER A 142 -15.85 2.02 -19.76
C SER A 142 -16.99 3.01 -19.97
N GLY A 143 -16.65 4.30 -20.04
CA GLY A 143 -17.62 5.38 -20.26
C GLY A 143 -18.32 5.90 -19.00
N ASN A 144 -18.08 5.28 -17.83
CA ASN A 144 -18.59 5.72 -16.54
C ASN A 144 -17.42 6.21 -15.65
N PRO A 145 -17.55 7.28 -14.86
CA PRO A 145 -16.52 7.69 -13.93
C PRO A 145 -16.11 6.61 -12.93
N GLY A 146 -17.05 5.71 -12.55
CA GLY A 146 -16.87 4.62 -11.61
C GLY A 146 -17.79 4.73 -10.40
N THR A 147 -17.90 3.64 -9.63
CA THR A 147 -18.73 3.56 -8.43
C THR A 147 -17.88 3.04 -7.25
N ILE A 148 -17.98 3.70 -6.11
CA ILE A 148 -17.35 3.31 -4.84
C ILE A 148 -18.38 2.54 -4.01
N TYR A 149 -18.05 1.34 -3.55
CA TYR A 149 -18.86 0.57 -2.61
C TYR A 149 -18.18 0.52 -1.26
N LEU A 150 -18.91 0.83 -0.20
CA LEU A 150 -18.41 0.87 1.17
C LEU A 150 -19.55 0.59 2.17
N VAL A 151 -19.16 0.23 3.40
CA VAL A 151 -20.11 0.08 4.50
C VAL A 151 -19.84 1.18 5.52
N ALA A 152 -20.92 1.84 5.97
CA ALA A 152 -20.89 2.86 7.01
C ALA A 152 -21.69 2.39 8.22
N MET A 153 -21.18 2.67 9.44
CA MET A 153 -21.84 2.34 10.69
C MET A 153 -22.23 3.60 11.44
N SER A 154 -23.53 3.84 11.59
CA SER A 154 -24.07 4.99 12.33
C SER A 154 -25.01 4.56 13.45
N LYS A 155 -25.39 5.52 14.28
CA LYS A 155 -26.44 5.36 15.30
C LYS A 155 -27.36 6.58 15.39
N ALA A 156 -28.61 6.31 15.75
CA ALA A 156 -29.59 7.31 16.12
C ALA A 156 -30.09 7.12 17.54
N ASN A 157 -30.22 8.21 18.29
CA ASN A 157 -30.82 8.17 19.62
C ASN A 157 -32.34 8.13 19.51
N GLY A 158 -32.94 6.95 19.62
CA GLY A 158 -34.39 6.81 19.72
C GLY A 158 -34.92 7.28 21.09
N LYS A 159 -36.24 7.45 21.19
CA LYS A 159 -36.90 7.91 22.44
C LYS A 159 -36.69 6.99 23.64
N LYS A 160 -36.37 5.72 23.43
CA LYS A 160 -36.18 4.70 24.48
C LYS A 160 -34.90 3.88 24.35
N THR A 161 -34.37 3.72 23.14
CA THR A 161 -33.21 2.90 22.83
C THR A 161 -32.39 3.54 21.71
N THR A 162 -31.08 3.33 21.72
CA THR A 162 -30.19 3.63 20.58
C THR A 162 -30.49 2.61 19.47
N VAL A 163 -30.60 3.11 18.24
CA VAL A 163 -30.73 2.27 17.04
C VAL A 163 -29.40 2.37 16.30
N TYR A 164 -28.82 1.23 16.01
CA TYR A 164 -27.59 1.13 15.21
C TYR A 164 -27.92 0.75 13.77
N HIS A 165 -27.19 1.31 12.83
CA HIS A 165 -27.31 1.08 11.41
C HIS A 165 -25.98 0.59 10.84
N GLN A 166 -26.04 -0.36 9.94
CA GLN A 166 -24.96 -0.74 9.06
C GLN A 166 -25.51 -0.67 7.65
N ARG A 167 -24.92 0.16 6.78
CA ARG A 167 -25.45 0.38 5.43
C ARG A 167 -24.37 0.18 4.39
N LEU A 168 -24.72 -0.56 3.34
CA LEU A 168 -23.91 -0.61 2.13
C LEU A 168 -24.30 0.57 1.25
N HIS A 169 -23.33 1.42 0.95
CA HIS A 169 -23.44 2.57 0.07
C HIS A 169 -22.79 2.29 -1.28
N ALA A 170 -23.32 2.90 -2.34
CA ALA A 170 -22.75 2.96 -3.67
C ALA A 170 -22.70 4.43 -4.12
N LEU A 171 -21.48 5.00 -4.20
CA LEU A 171 -21.28 6.41 -4.51
C LEU A 171 -20.68 6.61 -5.88
N SER A 172 -21.17 7.60 -6.61
CA SER A 172 -20.56 8.04 -7.87
C SER A 172 -19.17 8.63 -7.62
N LEU A 173 -18.17 8.15 -8.33
CA LEU A 173 -16.80 8.66 -8.23
C LEU A 173 -16.68 10.10 -8.78
N ALA A 174 -17.62 10.56 -9.62
CA ALA A 174 -17.61 11.87 -10.24
C ALA A 174 -17.89 13.02 -9.26
N ASP A 175 -18.74 12.78 -8.26
CA ASP A 175 -19.30 13.82 -7.38
C ASP A 175 -19.70 13.35 -5.98
N GLY A 176 -19.49 12.07 -5.64
CA GLY A 176 -19.84 11.48 -4.35
C GLY A 176 -21.34 11.25 -4.12
N SER A 177 -22.19 11.48 -5.12
CA SER A 177 -23.64 11.27 -4.97
C SER A 177 -23.99 9.77 -4.87
N GLU A 178 -25.04 9.47 -4.09
CA GLU A 178 -25.58 8.11 -4.02
C GLU A 178 -26.09 7.64 -5.38
N VAL A 179 -25.73 6.43 -5.78
CA VAL A 179 -26.24 5.78 -6.97
C VAL A 179 -27.69 5.30 -6.71
N ALA A 180 -28.52 5.25 -7.72
CA ALA A 180 -29.91 4.84 -7.57
C ALA A 180 -30.05 3.50 -6.84
N GLY A 181 -30.87 3.45 -5.79
CA GLY A 181 -31.04 2.29 -4.92
C GLY A 181 -30.09 2.19 -3.72
N SER A 182 -29.13 3.11 -3.62
CA SER A 182 -28.24 3.26 -2.47
C SER A 182 -28.78 4.30 -1.49
N PRO A 183 -28.52 4.19 -0.17
CA PRO A 183 -27.92 3.01 0.49
C PRO A 183 -28.94 1.89 0.76
N VAL A 184 -28.44 0.70 1.15
CA VAL A 184 -29.29 -0.40 1.65
C VAL A 184 -28.84 -0.81 3.05
N GLU A 185 -29.80 -1.06 3.96
CA GLU A 185 -29.51 -1.63 5.28
C GLU A 185 -28.93 -3.05 5.14
N VAL A 186 -27.93 -3.34 5.95
CA VAL A 186 -27.35 -4.68 6.04
C VAL A 186 -28.24 -5.55 6.91
N GLU A 187 -28.88 -6.50 6.28
CA GLU A 187 -29.73 -7.49 6.91
C GLU A 187 -29.32 -8.89 6.48
N ALA A 188 -29.24 -9.82 7.42
CA ALA A 188 -28.99 -11.22 7.10
C ALA A 188 -29.66 -12.13 8.12
N SER A 189 -29.98 -13.34 7.67
CA SER A 189 -30.38 -14.44 8.53
C SER A 189 -29.85 -15.76 7.98
N SER A 190 -29.50 -16.68 8.86
CA SER A 190 -29.02 -18.02 8.51
C SER A 190 -29.76 -19.06 9.36
N PRO A 191 -30.17 -20.21 8.81
CA PRO A 191 -30.68 -21.31 9.63
C PRO A 191 -29.65 -21.70 10.70
N GLY A 192 -30.09 -21.81 11.95
CA GLY A 192 -29.19 -22.14 13.07
C GLY A 192 -29.80 -21.86 14.43
N LYS A 193 -29.12 -22.37 15.47
CA LYS A 193 -29.52 -22.23 16.87
C LYS A 193 -28.42 -21.61 17.73
N GLY A 194 -27.34 -21.16 17.10
CA GLY A 194 -26.20 -20.53 17.75
C GLY A 194 -26.50 -19.13 18.31
N PRO A 195 -25.49 -18.40 18.69
CA PRO A 195 -25.61 -17.06 19.27
C PRO A 195 -26.37 -16.10 18.35
N GLY A 196 -27.23 -15.26 18.95
CA GLY A 196 -28.07 -14.32 18.19
C GLY A 196 -29.25 -14.97 17.47
N ASN A 197 -29.62 -16.25 17.81
CA ASN A 197 -30.80 -16.86 17.21
C ASN A 197 -32.11 -16.24 17.73
N ASN A 198 -33.13 -16.22 16.87
CA ASN A 198 -34.43 -15.60 17.15
C ASN A 198 -35.43 -16.52 17.85
N GLY A 199 -35.00 -17.69 18.34
CA GLY A 199 -35.88 -18.70 18.94
C GLY A 199 -36.72 -19.50 17.93
N SER A 200 -36.68 -19.15 16.62
CA SER A 200 -37.42 -19.82 15.55
C SER A 200 -36.46 -20.55 14.57
N GLY A 201 -35.24 -20.84 14.99
CA GLY A 201 -34.26 -21.60 14.23
C GLY A 201 -33.46 -20.79 13.20
N HIS A 202 -33.33 -19.49 13.42
CA HIS A 202 -32.50 -18.62 12.59
C HIS A 202 -31.61 -17.71 13.45
N VAL A 203 -30.33 -17.65 13.13
CA VAL A 203 -29.40 -16.62 13.60
C VAL A 203 -29.63 -15.36 12.79
N ILE A 204 -29.74 -14.21 13.46
CA ILE A 204 -30.06 -12.92 12.84
C ILE A 204 -28.88 -11.98 12.96
N PHE A 205 -28.54 -11.30 11.89
CA PHE A 205 -27.56 -10.21 11.89
C PHE A 205 -28.16 -9.00 12.62
N ASN A 206 -27.55 -8.61 13.73
CA ASN A 206 -27.93 -7.41 14.47
C ASN A 206 -26.84 -6.32 14.27
N PRO A 207 -27.14 -5.17 13.64
CA PRO A 207 -26.15 -4.12 13.38
C PRO A 207 -25.33 -3.66 14.60
N ALA A 208 -25.91 -3.76 15.79
CA ALA A 208 -25.23 -3.35 17.04
C ALA A 208 -24.09 -4.30 17.46
N ASP A 209 -24.12 -5.58 17.03
CA ASP A 209 -23.18 -6.59 17.51
C ASP A 209 -21.96 -6.77 16.59
N TYR A 210 -21.98 -6.10 15.42
CA TYR A 210 -20.97 -6.28 14.38
C TYR A 210 -20.30 -4.96 13.98
N LYS A 211 -19.11 -5.09 13.43
CA LYS A 211 -18.35 -4.04 12.77
C LYS A 211 -17.84 -4.59 11.45
N GLU A 212 -18.04 -3.85 10.37
CA GLU A 212 -17.41 -4.15 9.10
C GLU A 212 -15.95 -3.73 9.17
N ARG A 213 -15.05 -4.67 9.55
CA ARG A 213 -13.62 -4.43 9.71
C ARG A 213 -12.84 -4.89 8.50
N ALA A 214 -13.25 -5.99 7.90
CA ALA A 214 -12.60 -6.59 6.74
C ALA A 214 -12.83 -5.72 5.49
N ALA A 215 -11.79 -5.52 4.69
CA ALA A 215 -11.92 -4.84 3.40
C ALA A 215 -12.93 -5.54 2.49
N LEU A 216 -13.73 -4.76 1.77
CA LEU A 216 -14.68 -5.28 0.80
C LEU A 216 -13.95 -6.00 -0.35
N LEU A 217 -14.58 -7.00 -0.93
CA LEU A 217 -14.12 -7.68 -2.12
C LEU A 217 -15.14 -7.56 -3.25
N LEU A 218 -14.70 -7.14 -4.43
CA LEU A 218 -15.50 -7.17 -5.65
C LEU A 218 -15.07 -8.34 -6.52
N HIS A 219 -16.03 -9.21 -6.86
CA HIS A 219 -15.81 -10.31 -7.80
C HIS A 219 -17.10 -10.65 -8.55
N ASN A 220 -17.02 -10.75 -9.88
CA ASN A 220 -18.13 -11.12 -10.76
C ASN A 220 -19.43 -10.33 -10.48
N ASN A 221 -19.35 -9.01 -10.39
CA ASN A 221 -20.45 -8.08 -10.11
C ASN A 221 -21.12 -8.31 -8.75
N ILE A 222 -20.43 -8.92 -7.81
CA ILE A 222 -20.87 -9.06 -6.42
C ILE A 222 -19.84 -8.39 -5.51
N VAL A 223 -20.32 -7.51 -4.63
CA VAL A 223 -19.55 -6.96 -3.50
C VAL A 223 -19.77 -7.88 -2.31
N TYR A 224 -18.69 -8.43 -1.78
CA TYR A 224 -18.68 -9.25 -0.57
C TYR A 224 -18.22 -8.42 0.61
N THR A 225 -18.97 -8.50 1.71
CA THR A 225 -18.63 -7.96 3.03
C THR A 225 -18.36 -9.11 3.98
N ALA A 226 -17.41 -8.96 4.90
CA ALA A 226 -17.08 -9.96 5.90
C ALA A 226 -16.97 -9.28 7.28
N TRP A 227 -17.57 -9.88 8.31
CA TRP A 227 -17.97 -9.16 9.52
C TRP A 227 -17.20 -9.61 10.74
N ALA A 228 -16.63 -8.64 11.44
CA ALA A 228 -16.06 -8.79 12.76
C ALA A 228 -17.13 -8.66 13.85
N SER A 229 -16.85 -9.23 15.02
CA SER A 229 -17.56 -8.87 16.25
C SER A 229 -17.31 -7.41 16.60
N HIS A 230 -18.17 -6.86 17.44
CA HIS A 230 -17.87 -5.61 18.12
C HIS A 230 -17.12 -5.90 19.43
N CYS A 231 -15.80 -6.14 19.32
CA CYS A 231 -14.92 -6.45 20.47
C CYS A 231 -15.37 -7.63 21.34
N ASP A 232 -15.77 -8.71 20.69
CA ASP A 232 -16.21 -9.94 21.35
C ASP A 232 -17.36 -9.75 22.35
N ILE A 233 -18.16 -8.67 22.15
CA ILE A 233 -19.39 -8.45 22.89
C ILE A 233 -20.44 -9.41 22.35
N ALA A 234 -20.72 -10.44 23.09
CA ALA A 234 -21.72 -11.45 22.74
C ALA A 234 -23.17 -10.87 22.74
N PRO A 235 -24.08 -11.40 21.90
CA PRO A 235 -23.90 -12.54 21.00
C PRO A 235 -23.35 -12.11 19.62
N TYR A 236 -22.44 -12.90 19.04
CA TYR A 236 -21.97 -12.70 17.67
C TYR A 236 -21.55 -14.01 16.98
N THR A 237 -21.51 -14.00 15.67
CA THR A 237 -21.07 -15.11 14.81
C THR A 237 -20.35 -14.54 13.58
N GLY A 238 -19.65 -15.37 12.78
CA GLY A 238 -19.01 -14.91 11.56
C GLY A 238 -19.94 -14.86 10.36
N TRP A 239 -19.98 -13.73 9.66
CA TRP A 239 -20.80 -13.52 8.48
C TRP A 239 -19.99 -13.14 7.25
N ILE A 240 -20.41 -13.66 6.09
CA ILE A 240 -20.07 -13.13 4.76
C ILE A 240 -21.39 -12.87 4.03
N ILE A 241 -21.55 -11.65 3.47
CA ILE A 241 -22.76 -11.24 2.77
C ILE A 241 -22.35 -10.68 1.41
N GLY A 242 -23.02 -11.15 0.34
CA GLY A 242 -22.79 -10.70 -1.02
C GLY A 242 -23.93 -9.90 -1.59
N TYR A 243 -23.63 -8.77 -2.21
CA TYR A 243 -24.58 -7.83 -2.83
C TYR A 243 -24.28 -7.64 -4.31
N HIS A 244 -25.32 -7.65 -5.14
CA HIS A 244 -25.16 -7.38 -6.57
C HIS A 244 -24.90 -5.89 -6.82
N VAL A 245 -23.84 -5.53 -7.57
CA VAL A 245 -23.38 -4.14 -7.75
C VAL A 245 -24.47 -3.19 -8.27
N ASN A 246 -25.30 -3.58 -9.23
CA ASN A 246 -26.26 -2.65 -9.87
C ASN A 246 -27.56 -2.44 -9.08
N SER A 247 -27.96 -3.41 -8.26
CA SER A 247 -29.25 -3.37 -7.55
C SER A 247 -29.10 -3.28 -6.04
N LEU A 248 -27.88 -3.47 -5.52
CA LEU A 248 -27.57 -3.66 -4.10
C LEU A 248 -28.42 -4.75 -3.42
N ALA A 249 -29.06 -5.61 -4.21
CA ALA A 249 -29.80 -6.74 -3.70
C ALA A 249 -28.84 -7.73 -3.04
N ARG A 250 -29.15 -8.14 -1.81
CA ARG A 250 -28.45 -9.23 -1.12
C ARG A 250 -28.70 -10.54 -1.87
N VAL A 251 -27.64 -11.14 -2.40
CA VAL A 251 -27.72 -12.36 -3.23
C VAL A 251 -27.02 -13.56 -2.61
N ARG A 252 -26.20 -13.34 -1.58
CA ARG A 252 -25.44 -14.40 -0.89
C ARG A 252 -25.41 -14.12 0.61
N VAL A 253 -25.47 -15.19 1.40
CA VAL A 253 -25.30 -15.14 2.87
C VAL A 253 -24.62 -16.42 3.31
N LEU A 254 -23.56 -16.31 4.09
CA LEU A 254 -22.93 -17.40 4.83
C LEU A 254 -22.77 -16.96 6.28
N ASN A 255 -23.15 -17.83 7.19
CA ASN A 255 -22.78 -17.77 8.60
C ASN A 255 -21.88 -18.97 8.90
N VAL A 256 -20.70 -18.74 9.50
CA VAL A 256 -19.70 -19.79 9.76
C VAL A 256 -19.70 -20.25 11.22
N ASP A 257 -20.74 -19.84 11.97
CA ASP A 257 -21.01 -20.29 13.35
C ASP A 257 -22.53 -20.35 13.61
N PRO A 258 -23.31 -21.01 12.72
CA PRO A 258 -24.76 -20.98 12.83
C PRO A 258 -25.30 -21.79 14.02
N ASN A 259 -24.50 -22.69 14.59
CA ASN A 259 -24.91 -23.57 15.68
C ASN A 259 -23.92 -23.59 16.85
N GLY A 260 -23.09 -22.55 16.97
CA GLY A 260 -22.09 -22.41 18.01
C GLY A 260 -22.64 -22.72 19.40
N ARG A 261 -21.95 -23.59 20.11
CA ARG A 261 -22.40 -24.10 21.41
C ARG A 261 -21.65 -23.44 22.56
N PRO A 262 -22.31 -23.19 23.70
CA PRO A 262 -21.66 -22.72 24.88
C PRO A 262 -20.43 -23.56 25.25
N SER A 263 -19.31 -22.89 25.51
CA SER A 263 -18.06 -23.52 25.89
C SER A 263 -17.46 -22.81 27.10
N SER A 264 -17.07 -23.56 28.11
CA SER A 264 -16.33 -23.02 29.24
C SER A 264 -14.90 -22.60 28.90
N ARG A 265 -14.43 -22.96 27.69
CA ARG A 265 -13.08 -22.65 27.19
C ARG A 265 -13.04 -21.44 26.25
N PHE A 266 -14.19 -20.97 25.80
CA PHE A 266 -14.37 -19.82 24.93
C PHE A 266 -15.53 -18.97 25.47
N LEU A 267 -16.26 -18.21 24.64
CA LEU A 267 -17.38 -17.42 25.15
C LEU A 267 -18.52 -18.34 25.64
N PRO A 268 -19.09 -18.05 26.83
CA PRO A 268 -20.07 -18.94 27.47
C PRO A 268 -21.34 -19.18 26.69
N ASP A 269 -21.68 -18.30 25.72
CA ASP A 269 -22.87 -18.42 24.88
C ASP A 269 -22.57 -19.10 23.53
N GLY A 270 -21.32 -19.45 23.23
CA GLY A 270 -20.89 -20.06 21.99
C GLY A 270 -20.59 -19.09 20.86
N SER A 271 -20.52 -17.78 21.13
CA SER A 271 -20.12 -16.77 20.13
C SER A 271 -18.71 -17.01 19.60
N GLY A 272 -18.45 -16.61 18.34
CA GLY A 272 -17.13 -16.76 17.73
C GLY A 272 -17.10 -16.67 16.21
N ASN A 273 -16.00 -17.14 15.66
CA ASN A 273 -15.77 -17.37 14.21
C ASN A 273 -15.87 -16.12 13.33
N SER A 274 -15.65 -14.92 13.88
CA SER A 274 -15.77 -13.68 13.11
C SER A 274 -14.66 -13.51 12.05
N PHE A 275 -14.86 -12.60 11.09
CA PHE A 275 -13.86 -12.20 10.10
C PHE A 275 -13.40 -10.78 10.42
N TRP A 276 -12.24 -10.61 11.00
CA TRP A 276 -11.73 -9.27 11.28
C TRP A 276 -10.39 -8.95 10.60
N GLY A 277 -9.52 -9.92 10.42
CA GLY A 277 -8.32 -9.87 9.57
C GLY A 277 -7.46 -8.62 9.71
N SER A 278 -7.60 -7.82 10.78
CA SER A 278 -6.92 -6.54 10.98
C SER A 278 -7.12 -5.55 9.82
N GLY A 279 -8.27 -5.60 9.15
CA GLY A 279 -8.58 -4.80 7.97
C GLY A 279 -8.39 -5.53 6.64
N ALA A 280 -7.76 -6.69 6.65
CA ALA A 280 -7.69 -7.53 5.45
C ALA A 280 -9.07 -8.09 5.11
N GLY A 281 -9.40 -8.10 3.84
CA GLY A 281 -10.61 -8.72 3.32
C GLY A 281 -10.35 -10.11 2.77
N LEU A 282 -11.42 -10.73 2.28
CA LEU A 282 -11.32 -11.98 1.53
C LEU A 282 -10.41 -11.80 0.31
N SER A 283 -9.64 -12.83 -0.03
CA SER A 283 -8.94 -12.93 -1.32
C SER A 283 -9.70 -13.86 -2.27
N VAL A 284 -9.46 -13.72 -3.58
CA VAL A 284 -10.12 -14.56 -4.61
C VAL A 284 -9.12 -15.00 -5.65
N ASP A 285 -9.27 -16.24 -6.13
CA ASP A 285 -8.49 -16.77 -7.23
C ASP A 285 -9.20 -16.65 -8.59
N ASN A 286 -8.47 -16.92 -9.66
CA ASN A 286 -8.98 -16.84 -11.03
C ASN A 286 -10.07 -17.87 -11.35
N ASN A 287 -10.27 -18.88 -10.49
CA ASN A 287 -11.32 -19.88 -10.64
C ASN A 287 -12.61 -19.49 -9.91
N GLY A 288 -12.62 -18.32 -9.22
CA GLY A 288 -13.77 -17.83 -8.48
C GLY A 288 -13.95 -18.51 -7.12
N TYR A 289 -12.85 -18.93 -6.48
CA TYR A 289 -12.89 -19.36 -5.07
C TYR A 289 -12.39 -18.23 -4.18
N LEU A 290 -13.17 -17.95 -3.14
CA LEU A 290 -12.82 -16.98 -2.10
C LEU A 290 -12.04 -17.69 -0.98
N TYR A 291 -11.12 -16.94 -0.36
CA TYR A 291 -10.33 -17.41 0.77
C TYR A 291 -10.42 -16.40 1.90
N GLY A 292 -10.54 -16.90 3.15
CA GLY A 292 -10.58 -16.08 4.36
C GLY A 292 -10.19 -16.88 5.58
N LEU A 293 -9.78 -16.17 6.63
CA LEU A 293 -9.45 -16.75 7.94
C LEU A 293 -10.56 -16.38 8.93
N THR A 294 -11.08 -17.36 9.66
CA THR A 294 -11.98 -17.13 10.78
C THR A 294 -11.20 -16.97 12.08
N ALA A 295 -11.73 -16.15 12.97
CA ALA A 295 -11.20 -15.92 14.31
C ALA A 295 -11.57 -17.06 15.29
N ASN A 296 -11.18 -16.88 16.55
CA ASN A 296 -11.51 -17.77 17.65
C ASN A 296 -12.99 -18.12 17.68
N GLY A 297 -13.29 -19.37 17.97
CA GLY A 297 -14.66 -19.81 18.09
C GLY A 297 -14.82 -21.33 18.11
N PRO A 298 -16.06 -21.82 18.16
CA PRO A 298 -16.34 -23.24 18.10
C PRO A 298 -15.94 -23.84 16.75
N PHE A 299 -15.42 -25.06 16.79
CA PHE A 299 -15.26 -25.91 15.62
C PHE A 299 -16.12 -27.15 15.76
N GLY A 300 -16.97 -27.41 14.77
CA GLY A 300 -18.00 -28.45 14.84
C GLY A 300 -17.47 -29.88 14.73
N GLU A 301 -18.25 -30.86 15.25
CA GLU A 301 -17.98 -32.27 15.02
C GLU A 301 -17.98 -32.61 13.52
N LEU A 302 -17.05 -33.48 13.11
CA LEU A 302 -16.93 -33.86 11.72
C LEU A 302 -18.03 -34.84 11.27
N SER A 303 -18.56 -34.61 10.09
CA SER A 303 -19.35 -35.54 9.31
C SER A 303 -18.47 -36.57 8.60
N SER A 304 -19.06 -37.58 7.96
CA SER A 304 -18.32 -38.63 7.25
C SER A 304 -17.47 -38.12 6.09
N ASN A 305 -17.80 -36.95 5.51
CA ASN A 305 -17.02 -36.31 4.44
C ASN A 305 -15.92 -35.38 4.97
N GLY A 306 -15.78 -35.30 6.30
CA GLY A 306 -14.73 -34.52 6.97
C GLY A 306 -15.00 -33.02 7.02
N PHE A 307 -16.27 -32.58 6.91
CA PHE A 307 -16.70 -31.20 7.17
C PHE A 307 -17.44 -31.12 8.51
N PRO A 308 -17.39 -29.99 9.23
CA PRO A 308 -18.22 -29.76 10.40
C PRO A 308 -19.70 -29.99 10.11
N LYS A 309 -20.37 -30.81 10.95
CA LYS A 309 -21.81 -31.14 10.77
C LYS A 309 -22.70 -29.93 10.99
N ASP A 310 -22.33 -29.10 11.93
CA ASP A 310 -23.12 -27.97 12.40
C ASP A 310 -22.77 -26.67 11.65
N GLY A 311 -21.73 -26.67 10.81
CA GLY A 311 -21.30 -25.53 10.01
C GLY A 311 -20.43 -24.52 10.77
N ASP A 312 -19.88 -24.93 11.93
CA ASP A 312 -19.07 -24.07 12.81
C ASP A 312 -17.58 -24.25 12.49
N TYR A 313 -16.90 -23.15 12.06
CA TYR A 313 -15.56 -23.15 11.52
C TYR A 313 -14.64 -22.17 12.28
N GLY A 314 -14.37 -22.37 13.57
CA GLY A 314 -13.43 -21.57 14.36
C GLY A 314 -11.97 -21.77 13.92
N ASP A 315 -11.18 -20.69 13.91
CA ASP A 315 -9.75 -20.68 13.57
C ASP A 315 -9.43 -21.48 12.30
N THR A 316 -10.15 -21.17 11.26
CA THR A 316 -10.13 -21.96 10.01
C THR A 316 -9.75 -21.11 8.79
N PHE A 317 -8.86 -21.65 7.95
CA PHE A 317 -8.59 -21.16 6.62
C PHE A 317 -9.64 -21.74 5.68
N LEU A 318 -10.60 -20.91 5.24
CA LEU A 318 -11.71 -21.31 4.40
C LEU A 318 -11.42 -21.15 2.92
N LYS A 319 -11.95 -22.07 2.11
CA LYS A 319 -12.15 -21.93 0.67
C LYS A 319 -13.62 -22.00 0.36
N LEU A 320 -14.17 -20.95 -0.27
CA LEU A 320 -15.59 -20.80 -0.55
C LEU A 320 -15.84 -20.69 -2.05
N SER A 321 -16.97 -21.18 -2.52
CA SER A 321 -17.46 -20.87 -3.86
C SER A 321 -17.99 -19.44 -3.91
N ALA A 322 -17.47 -18.57 -4.77
CA ALA A 322 -18.03 -17.23 -4.96
C ALA A 322 -19.49 -17.27 -5.48
N GLN A 323 -19.90 -18.36 -6.15
CA GLN A 323 -21.25 -18.47 -6.70
C GLN A 323 -22.31 -18.75 -5.63
N THR A 324 -21.96 -19.52 -4.57
CA THR A 324 -22.96 -20.00 -3.59
C THR A 324 -22.60 -19.62 -2.16
N LEU A 325 -21.35 -19.28 -1.86
CA LEU A 325 -20.69 -19.18 -0.55
C LEU A 325 -20.61 -20.52 0.20
N ASP A 326 -20.84 -21.65 -0.46
CA ASP A 326 -20.59 -22.95 0.15
C ASP A 326 -19.11 -23.11 0.49
N VAL A 327 -18.81 -23.69 1.67
CA VAL A 327 -17.47 -24.11 2.05
C VAL A 327 -17.12 -25.35 1.22
N VAL A 328 -16.17 -25.19 0.27
CA VAL A 328 -15.79 -26.27 -0.66
C VAL A 328 -14.55 -27.02 -0.20
N ASP A 329 -13.70 -26.37 0.60
CA ASP A 329 -12.55 -26.98 1.30
C ASP A 329 -12.10 -26.07 2.45
N TYR A 330 -11.24 -26.57 3.33
CA TYR A 330 -10.72 -25.81 4.44
C TYR A 330 -9.42 -26.43 5.02
N PHE A 331 -8.72 -25.64 5.83
CA PHE A 331 -7.68 -26.11 6.74
C PHE A 331 -7.92 -25.52 8.13
N THR A 332 -7.83 -26.34 9.16
CA THR A 332 -7.89 -25.92 10.56
C THR A 332 -6.70 -26.52 11.30
N PRO A 333 -5.93 -25.74 12.08
CA PRO A 333 -4.85 -26.25 12.90
C PRO A 333 -5.34 -27.35 13.88
N TYR A 334 -4.52 -28.38 14.08
CA TYR A 334 -4.89 -29.51 14.95
C TYR A 334 -5.20 -29.09 16.39
N ASN A 335 -4.57 -28.01 16.86
CA ASN A 335 -4.69 -27.44 18.20
C ASN A 335 -5.74 -26.32 18.31
N GLN A 336 -6.65 -26.22 17.36
CA GLN A 336 -7.67 -25.16 17.27
C GLN A 336 -8.38 -24.87 18.60
N ALA A 337 -8.78 -25.91 19.35
CA ALA A 337 -9.47 -25.74 20.63
C ALA A 337 -8.59 -25.09 21.72
N GLN A 338 -7.27 -25.28 21.66
CA GLN A 338 -6.31 -24.62 22.54
C GLN A 338 -6.10 -23.17 22.12
N ASP A 339 -5.97 -22.92 20.82
CA ASP A 339 -5.76 -21.58 20.24
C ASP A 339 -6.97 -20.69 20.53
N ALA A 340 -8.19 -21.17 20.28
CA ALA A 340 -9.41 -20.47 20.64
C ALA A 340 -9.52 -20.15 22.14
N ALA A 341 -9.13 -21.10 23.01
CA ALA A 341 -9.15 -20.89 24.46
C ALA A 341 -8.08 -19.90 24.98
N ALA A 342 -7.01 -19.71 24.21
CA ALA A 342 -5.89 -18.83 24.52
C ALA A 342 -5.97 -17.44 23.85
N ASP A 343 -7.06 -17.15 23.16
CA ASP A 343 -7.20 -15.94 22.32
C ASP A 343 -6.10 -15.84 21.23
N THR A 344 -5.79 -16.98 20.60
CA THR A 344 -4.73 -17.10 19.60
C THR A 344 -5.34 -17.20 18.20
N ASP A 345 -6.09 -16.16 17.80
CA ASP A 345 -6.83 -16.12 16.53
C ASP A 345 -5.96 -16.42 15.31
N LEU A 346 -6.35 -17.42 14.52
CA LEU A 346 -5.88 -17.54 13.14
C LEU A 346 -6.39 -16.38 12.28
N GLY A 347 -7.63 -15.95 12.53
CA GLY A 347 -8.30 -14.86 11.80
C GLY A 347 -7.84 -13.44 12.14
N SER A 348 -6.75 -13.27 12.89
CA SER A 348 -6.16 -11.94 13.12
C SER A 348 -5.44 -11.40 11.88
N GLY A 349 -4.93 -12.26 11.01
CA GLY A 349 -4.28 -11.89 9.76
C GLY A 349 -5.16 -12.09 8.53
N GLY A 350 -4.63 -11.71 7.37
CA GLY A 350 -5.28 -11.84 6.08
C GLY A 350 -4.75 -12.98 5.24
N THR A 351 -5.50 -13.32 4.18
CA THR A 351 -5.11 -14.31 3.18
C THR A 351 -4.54 -13.64 1.93
N LEU A 352 -3.61 -14.34 1.27
CA LEU A 352 -3.07 -13.98 -0.03
C LEU A 352 -3.08 -15.19 -0.96
N VAL A 353 -3.61 -15.03 -2.19
CA VAL A 353 -3.55 -16.03 -3.25
C VAL A 353 -2.25 -15.86 -4.02
N LEU A 354 -1.41 -16.89 -3.96
CA LEU A 354 -0.10 -16.89 -4.62
C LEU A 354 -0.21 -17.21 -6.12
N PRO A 355 0.75 -16.71 -6.93
CA PRO A 355 0.91 -17.18 -8.30
C PRO A 355 1.15 -18.69 -8.34
N ASN A 356 0.95 -19.29 -9.52
CA ASN A 356 1.31 -20.68 -9.74
C ASN A 356 2.83 -20.87 -9.61
N MET A 357 3.25 -21.93 -8.92
CA MET A 357 4.66 -22.22 -8.68
C MET A 357 5.00 -23.64 -9.15
N ALA A 358 6.21 -23.82 -9.68
CA ALA A 358 6.72 -25.13 -10.01
C ALA A 358 7.45 -25.74 -8.81
N THR A 359 7.24 -27.03 -8.56
CA THR A 359 8.03 -27.84 -7.62
C THR A 359 9.35 -28.30 -8.26
N ALA A 360 10.24 -28.91 -7.49
CA ALA A 360 11.47 -29.51 -8.00
C ALA A 360 11.23 -30.60 -9.08
N SER A 361 10.07 -31.25 -9.05
CA SER A 361 9.66 -32.24 -10.07
C SER A 361 9.06 -31.59 -11.33
N GLY A 362 8.84 -30.28 -11.35
CA GLY A 362 8.17 -29.54 -12.41
C GLY A 362 6.63 -29.56 -12.32
N GLU A 363 6.06 -30.15 -11.27
CA GLU A 363 4.62 -30.07 -11.00
C GLU A 363 4.23 -28.65 -10.64
N ILE A 364 3.10 -28.17 -11.17
CA ILE A 364 2.57 -26.85 -10.83
C ILE A 364 1.66 -26.96 -9.60
N VAL A 365 2.00 -26.22 -8.55
CA VAL A 365 1.19 -26.10 -7.34
C VAL A 365 0.47 -24.76 -7.28
N HIS A 366 -0.74 -24.80 -6.73
CA HIS A 366 -1.63 -23.65 -6.57
C HIS A 366 -1.78 -23.35 -5.09
N LEU A 367 -1.07 -22.32 -4.61
CA LEU A 367 -0.98 -22.04 -3.18
C LEU A 367 -1.76 -20.79 -2.78
N ALA A 368 -2.21 -20.78 -1.53
CA ALA A 368 -2.61 -19.58 -0.81
C ALA A 368 -1.91 -19.59 0.56
N VAL A 369 -1.77 -18.43 1.15
CA VAL A 369 -1.06 -18.26 2.42
C VAL A 369 -1.85 -17.41 3.39
N GLY A 370 -1.72 -17.70 4.69
CA GLY A 370 -2.25 -16.93 5.80
C GLY A 370 -1.48 -17.21 7.08
N ALA A 371 -1.57 -16.28 8.02
CA ALA A 371 -0.96 -16.38 9.35
C ALA A 371 -1.80 -15.62 10.37
N GLY A 372 -1.72 -15.98 11.63
CA GLY A 372 -2.46 -15.37 12.71
C GLY A 372 -1.65 -15.16 13.99
N LYS A 373 -2.34 -15.01 15.13
CA LYS A 373 -1.71 -14.82 16.44
C LYS A 373 -0.87 -16.01 16.89
N ASP A 374 -1.11 -17.21 16.34
CA ASP A 374 -0.37 -18.44 16.66
C ASP A 374 1.08 -18.41 16.16
N GLY A 375 1.46 -17.42 15.38
CA GLY A 375 2.83 -17.22 14.90
C GLY A 375 3.28 -18.25 13.86
N ASN A 376 2.36 -18.89 13.15
CA ASN A 376 2.64 -19.80 12.06
C ASN A 376 2.18 -19.25 10.73
N ILE A 377 3.01 -19.41 9.69
CA ILE A 377 2.61 -19.20 8.31
C ILE A 377 2.08 -20.53 7.76
N TYR A 378 0.83 -20.54 7.35
CA TYR A 378 0.20 -21.70 6.72
C TYR A 378 0.12 -21.52 5.22
N LEU A 379 0.84 -22.38 4.48
CA LEU A 379 0.68 -22.52 3.02
C LEU A 379 -0.29 -23.65 2.77
N VAL A 380 -1.41 -23.34 2.14
CA VAL A 380 -2.43 -24.31 1.76
C VAL A 380 -2.39 -24.56 0.25
N ASN A 381 -2.46 -25.83 -0.18
CA ASN A 381 -2.67 -26.15 -1.58
C ASN A 381 -4.17 -25.96 -1.91
N ARG A 382 -4.49 -25.01 -2.77
CA ARG A 382 -5.87 -24.64 -3.13
C ARG A 382 -6.67 -25.79 -3.78
N ASN A 383 -6.00 -26.83 -4.28
CA ASN A 383 -6.65 -28.03 -4.80
C ASN A 383 -7.01 -29.04 -3.70
N ARG A 384 -6.31 -28.97 -2.55
CA ARG A 384 -6.53 -29.83 -1.39
C ARG A 384 -5.95 -29.17 -0.16
N MET A 385 -6.76 -28.48 0.63
CA MET A 385 -6.29 -27.66 1.76
C MET A 385 -5.86 -28.47 2.97
N GLY A 386 -6.35 -29.71 3.12
CA GLY A 386 -5.91 -30.62 4.17
C GLY A 386 -6.94 -30.88 5.27
N LYS A 387 -7.90 -29.97 5.52
CA LYS A 387 -8.88 -30.05 6.59
C LYS A 387 -8.24 -30.02 7.98
N ILE A 388 -8.85 -30.60 9.00
CA ILE A 388 -8.27 -30.78 10.33
C ILE A 388 -7.72 -32.20 10.50
N ASN A 389 -6.56 -32.33 11.13
CA ASN A 389 -5.98 -33.64 11.42
C ASN A 389 -6.17 -34.01 12.90
N LEU A 390 -7.22 -34.77 13.17
CA LEU A 390 -7.53 -35.24 14.53
C LEU A 390 -6.82 -36.55 14.90
N LYS A 391 -6.02 -37.13 13.98
CA LYS A 391 -5.34 -38.42 14.21
C LYS A 391 -3.94 -38.28 14.77
N THR A 392 -3.25 -37.24 14.36
CA THR A 392 -1.90 -36.88 14.81
C THR A 392 -1.96 -35.51 15.46
N SER A 393 -1.15 -35.25 16.44
CA SER A 393 -1.11 -33.95 17.11
C SER A 393 -0.15 -33.00 16.36
N ASP A 394 -0.38 -32.84 15.07
CA ASP A 394 0.43 -32.01 14.17
C ASP A 394 -0.38 -31.49 12.97
N ASN A 395 0.20 -30.57 12.20
CA ASN A 395 -0.35 -30.01 10.97
C ASN A 395 0.24 -30.65 9.70
N SER A 396 0.59 -31.94 9.72
CA SER A 396 1.19 -32.64 8.56
C SER A 396 0.26 -32.79 7.35
N ASN A 397 -1.00 -32.46 7.50
CA ASN A 397 -2.05 -32.48 6.47
C ASN A 397 -2.08 -31.21 5.60
N VAL A 398 -1.46 -30.11 6.03
CA VAL A 398 -1.34 -28.89 5.22
C VAL A 398 -0.10 -28.95 4.31
N TYR A 399 -0.06 -28.13 3.26
CA TYR A 399 1.05 -28.16 2.30
C TYR A 399 2.40 -27.84 2.95
N GLN A 400 2.46 -26.75 3.72
CA GLN A 400 3.65 -26.38 4.52
C GLN A 400 3.24 -25.50 5.71
N VAL A 401 3.92 -25.69 6.84
CA VAL A 401 3.90 -24.75 7.98
C VAL A 401 5.30 -24.18 8.15
N VAL A 402 5.40 -22.87 8.27
CA VAL A 402 6.65 -22.18 8.60
C VAL A 402 6.45 -21.43 9.91
N VAL A 403 7.29 -21.71 10.91
CA VAL A 403 7.23 -21.03 12.20
C VAL A 403 7.80 -19.63 12.06
N LEU A 404 6.96 -18.63 12.16
CA LEU A 404 7.34 -17.21 12.18
C LEU A 404 7.79 -16.78 13.58
N GLY A 405 7.11 -17.28 14.62
CA GLY A 405 7.37 -17.00 16.02
C GLY A 405 6.76 -15.70 16.55
N ASP A 406 6.15 -14.89 15.68
CA ASP A 406 5.55 -13.59 16.01
C ASP A 406 4.06 -13.60 15.70
N SER A 407 3.24 -12.99 16.57
CA SER A 407 1.81 -12.83 16.28
C SER A 407 1.58 -11.89 15.09
N ILE A 408 0.73 -12.30 14.15
CA ILE A 408 0.40 -11.55 12.95
C ILE A 408 -0.97 -10.91 13.06
N PHE A 409 -1.02 -9.60 12.76
CA PHE A 409 -2.22 -8.77 12.68
C PHE A 409 -2.25 -7.99 11.35
N GLY A 410 -1.97 -8.63 10.25
CA GLY A 410 -1.95 -8.01 8.94
C GLY A 410 -1.84 -9.03 7.83
N SER A 411 -1.73 -8.54 6.60
CA SER A 411 -1.53 -9.37 5.42
C SER A 411 -0.06 -9.37 5.00
N PRO A 412 0.44 -10.48 4.42
CA PRO A 412 1.76 -10.48 3.78
C PRO A 412 1.71 -9.74 2.45
N ALA A 413 2.85 -9.24 1.98
CA ALA A 413 3.03 -8.88 0.58
C ALA A 413 3.83 -9.95 -0.17
N TYR A 414 3.57 -10.08 -1.48
CA TYR A 414 4.32 -11.00 -2.35
C TYR A 414 4.97 -10.24 -3.50
N PHE A 415 6.26 -10.47 -3.70
CA PHE A 415 7.02 -9.93 -4.82
C PHE A 415 8.15 -10.86 -5.22
N ASN A 416 8.24 -11.17 -6.51
CA ASN A 416 9.37 -11.89 -7.15
C ASN A 416 9.86 -13.14 -6.38
N GLY A 417 8.92 -14.01 -5.99
CA GLY A 417 9.24 -15.23 -5.24
C GLY A 417 9.48 -15.02 -3.75
N CYS A 418 9.25 -13.82 -3.22
CA CYS A 418 9.40 -13.52 -1.79
C CYS A 418 8.06 -13.18 -1.14
N LEU A 419 7.89 -13.59 0.12
CA LEU A 419 6.84 -13.15 1.03
C LEU A 419 7.43 -12.25 2.12
N PHE A 420 6.70 -11.19 2.46
CA PHE A 420 7.08 -10.24 3.50
C PHE A 420 6.03 -10.25 4.60
N TYR A 421 6.43 -10.51 5.84
CA TYR A 421 5.56 -10.55 7.03
C TYR A 421 6.08 -9.63 8.12
N GLY A 422 5.22 -8.76 8.67
CA GLY A 422 5.52 -7.85 9.78
C GLY A 422 4.74 -8.19 11.04
N GLY A 423 5.37 -8.93 11.96
CA GLY A 423 4.77 -9.34 13.22
C GLY A 423 4.79 -8.25 14.31
N VAL A 424 4.06 -8.50 15.39
CA VAL A 424 3.98 -7.62 16.57
C VAL A 424 5.29 -7.64 17.34
N ASN A 425 5.83 -6.46 17.67
CA ASN A 425 7.10 -6.29 18.38
C ASN A 425 8.29 -7.00 17.70
N ALA A 426 8.22 -7.17 16.38
CA ALA A 426 9.15 -7.93 15.58
C ALA A 426 9.64 -7.14 14.36
N THR A 427 10.73 -7.60 13.77
CA THR A 427 11.22 -7.08 12.49
C THR A 427 10.31 -7.51 11.34
N LEU A 428 10.23 -6.72 10.29
CA LEU A 428 9.65 -7.15 9.02
C LEU A 428 10.59 -8.20 8.41
N LYS A 429 10.05 -9.39 8.09
CA LYS A 429 10.81 -10.56 7.64
C LYS A 429 10.48 -10.90 6.21
N GLN A 430 11.50 -11.28 5.45
CA GLN A 430 11.39 -11.80 4.09
C GLN A 430 11.63 -13.31 4.10
N PHE A 431 10.79 -14.05 3.38
CA PHE A 431 10.93 -15.48 3.13
C PHE A 431 10.92 -15.71 1.62
N THR A 432 11.76 -16.61 1.13
CA THR A 432 11.91 -16.86 -0.32
C THR A 432 11.38 -18.22 -0.70
N PHE A 433 10.63 -18.29 -1.80
CA PHE A 433 10.19 -19.53 -2.41
C PHE A 433 11.30 -20.18 -3.23
N HIS A 434 11.47 -21.48 -3.05
CA HIS A 434 12.29 -22.34 -3.89
C HIS A 434 11.54 -23.64 -4.14
N ASP A 435 11.40 -24.06 -5.39
CA ASP A 435 10.71 -25.29 -5.77
C ASP A 435 9.31 -25.46 -5.16
N GLY A 436 8.55 -24.36 -5.09
CA GLY A 436 7.21 -24.34 -4.53
C GLY A 436 7.14 -24.36 -3.00
N LEU A 437 8.27 -24.37 -2.30
CA LEU A 437 8.35 -24.32 -0.85
C LEU A 437 8.90 -22.98 -0.36
N LEU A 438 8.36 -22.48 0.73
CA LEU A 438 8.85 -21.29 1.41
C LEU A 438 10.04 -21.66 2.31
N SER A 439 11.07 -20.81 2.36
CA SER A 439 12.18 -20.99 3.31
C SER A 439 11.68 -21.10 4.74
N THR A 440 12.29 -21.98 5.54
CA THR A 440 11.89 -22.22 6.94
C THR A 440 12.43 -21.18 7.92
N SER A 441 13.31 -20.30 7.42
CA SER A 441 13.86 -19.16 8.16
C SER A 441 13.83 -17.94 7.26
N PRO A 442 13.76 -16.72 7.83
CA PRO A 442 13.84 -15.49 7.05
C PRO A 442 15.15 -15.43 6.26
N THR A 443 15.05 -15.02 4.99
CA THR A 443 16.21 -14.77 4.12
C THR A 443 16.77 -13.37 4.29
N SER A 444 15.94 -12.43 4.75
CA SER A 444 16.30 -11.08 5.14
C SER A 444 15.30 -10.55 6.17
N ALA A 445 15.71 -9.55 6.97
CA ALA A 445 14.83 -8.86 7.92
C ALA A 445 15.30 -7.42 8.15
N THR A 446 14.38 -6.55 8.54
CA THR A 446 14.70 -5.16 8.91
C THR A 446 15.50 -5.12 10.22
N THR A 447 16.24 -4.05 10.44
CA THR A 447 16.92 -3.78 11.73
C THR A 447 15.97 -3.16 12.76
N VAL A 448 14.86 -2.56 12.29
CA VAL A 448 13.82 -1.93 13.11
C VAL A 448 12.75 -2.96 13.42
N SER A 449 12.27 -2.97 14.67
CA SER A 449 11.13 -3.76 15.11
C SER A 449 9.87 -2.89 15.14
N PHE A 450 8.78 -3.41 14.58
CA PHE A 450 7.49 -2.73 14.55
C PHE A 450 6.70 -3.08 15.82
N GLY A 451 6.31 -2.05 16.57
CA GLY A 451 5.47 -2.20 17.77
C GLY A 451 4.08 -2.78 17.42
N TYR A 452 3.16 -2.79 18.42
CA TYR A 452 1.78 -3.23 18.15
C TYR A 452 1.06 -2.27 17.16
N PRO A 453 0.46 -2.78 16.11
CA PRO A 453 0.11 -4.17 15.79
C PRO A 453 1.08 -4.89 14.83
N GLY A 454 2.30 -4.47 14.68
CA GLY A 454 3.18 -4.88 13.60
C GLY A 454 2.96 -4.00 12.36
N THR A 455 3.26 -4.51 11.18
CA THR A 455 3.05 -3.80 9.92
C THR A 455 2.45 -4.68 8.84
N THR A 456 1.60 -4.10 7.98
CA THR A 456 1.12 -4.72 6.74
C THR A 456 1.90 -4.09 5.58
N PRO A 457 2.89 -4.80 5.00
CA PRO A 457 3.74 -4.25 3.96
C PRO A 457 3.01 -4.14 2.63
N SER A 458 3.40 -3.16 1.82
CA SER A 458 3.06 -3.05 0.39
C SER A 458 4.35 -3.02 -0.42
N VAL A 459 4.31 -3.46 -1.68
CA VAL A 459 5.47 -3.43 -2.57
C VAL A 459 5.16 -2.63 -3.82
N SER A 460 6.11 -1.81 -4.25
CA SER A 460 6.10 -1.17 -5.55
C SER A 460 7.32 -1.59 -6.36
N SER A 461 7.15 -1.80 -7.67
CA SER A 461 8.25 -2.15 -8.57
C SER A 461 7.91 -1.83 -10.02
N PHE A 462 8.94 -1.80 -10.87
CA PHE A 462 8.81 -1.90 -12.30
C PHE A 462 9.67 -3.08 -12.76
N GLY A 463 9.02 -4.22 -13.04
CA GLY A 463 9.71 -5.49 -13.25
C GLY A 463 10.28 -6.10 -11.97
N SER A 464 11.30 -6.97 -12.10
CA SER A 464 11.84 -7.78 -11.00
C SER A 464 12.89 -7.09 -10.12
N ASP A 465 13.49 -5.98 -10.59
CA ASP A 465 14.78 -5.52 -10.05
C ASP A 465 14.69 -4.24 -9.23
N SER A 466 13.56 -3.53 -9.27
CA SER A 466 13.39 -2.20 -8.65
C SER A 466 12.44 -2.19 -7.45
N GLY A 467 12.25 -3.35 -6.80
CA GLY A 467 11.28 -3.49 -5.73
C GLY A 467 11.61 -2.68 -4.48
N ILE A 468 10.61 -1.96 -3.97
CA ILE A 468 10.64 -1.26 -2.68
C ILE A 468 9.53 -1.82 -1.81
N VAL A 469 9.87 -2.25 -0.60
CA VAL A 469 8.91 -2.65 0.43
C VAL A 469 8.60 -1.45 1.31
N TRP A 470 7.34 -1.07 1.34
CA TRP A 470 6.82 0.02 2.15
C TRP A 470 6.15 -0.55 3.40
N ALA A 471 6.51 -0.01 4.55
CA ALA A 471 5.99 -0.44 5.83
C ALA A 471 5.54 0.77 6.65
N TYR A 472 4.43 0.62 7.37
CA TYR A 472 3.91 1.65 8.25
C TYR A 472 4.13 1.22 9.71
N GLU A 473 4.63 2.14 10.53
CA GLU A 473 4.77 1.95 11.97
C GLU A 473 3.80 2.87 12.72
N ASN A 474 3.02 2.27 13.63
CA ASN A 474 2.34 2.98 14.69
C ASN A 474 3.31 3.10 15.88
N ALA A 475 4.18 4.12 15.83
CA ALA A 475 5.29 4.24 16.76
C ALA A 475 4.84 4.47 18.21
N SER A 476 5.62 3.99 19.16
CA SER A 476 5.36 4.18 20.60
C SER A 476 5.36 5.64 21.04
N SER A 477 5.97 6.53 20.25
CA SER A 477 5.89 7.99 20.41
C SER A 477 4.51 8.58 20.09
N GLY A 478 3.60 7.79 19.50
CA GLY A 478 2.30 8.22 19.01
C GLY A 478 2.32 8.82 17.59
N ASN A 479 3.47 8.90 16.93
CA ASN A 479 3.58 9.40 15.57
C ASN A 479 3.45 8.27 14.54
N ALA A 480 2.94 8.63 13.36
CA ALA A 480 2.99 7.76 12.19
C ALA A 480 4.40 7.76 11.60
N VAL A 481 4.96 6.58 11.31
CA VAL A 481 6.23 6.45 10.60
C VAL A 481 6.04 5.60 9.35
N LEU A 482 6.45 6.16 8.20
CA LEU A 482 6.49 5.47 6.92
C LEU A 482 7.95 5.07 6.63
N HIS A 483 8.17 3.79 6.39
CA HIS A 483 9.47 3.21 6.03
C HIS A 483 9.47 2.71 4.60
N ALA A 484 10.62 2.75 3.96
CA ALA A 484 10.91 2.15 2.65
C ALA A 484 12.18 1.32 2.72
N TYR A 485 12.12 0.06 2.28
CA TYR A 485 13.25 -0.86 2.26
C TYR A 485 13.47 -1.42 0.86
N SER A 486 14.72 -1.81 0.55
CA SER A 486 14.98 -2.59 -0.65
C SER A 486 14.28 -3.95 -0.55
N ALA A 487 13.49 -4.31 -1.58
CA ALA A 487 12.86 -5.63 -1.63
C ALA A 487 13.85 -6.78 -1.88
N LEU A 488 15.08 -6.48 -2.26
CA LEU A 488 16.15 -7.47 -2.42
C LEU A 488 16.84 -7.79 -1.10
N ASP A 489 16.88 -6.81 -0.18
CA ASP A 489 17.53 -6.94 1.14
C ASP A 489 16.92 -5.95 2.12
N LEU A 490 16.09 -6.44 3.04
CA LEU A 490 15.41 -5.63 4.05
C LEU A 490 16.35 -4.97 5.07
N THR A 491 17.64 -5.36 5.14
CA THR A 491 18.62 -4.65 5.97
C THR A 491 18.94 -3.26 5.42
N GLN A 492 18.60 -2.99 4.14
CA GLN A 492 18.78 -1.71 3.48
C GLN A 492 17.51 -0.86 3.59
N GLU A 493 17.44 -0.05 4.64
CA GLU A 493 16.45 1.01 4.74
C GLU A 493 16.82 2.14 3.78
N LEU A 494 15.96 2.42 2.82
CA LEU A 494 16.13 3.48 1.83
C LEU A 494 15.71 4.83 2.38
N TYR A 495 14.61 4.83 3.16
CA TYR A 495 14.01 6.04 3.70
C TYR A 495 13.10 5.72 4.89
N ASN A 496 13.05 6.65 5.84
CA ASN A 496 11.90 6.83 6.71
C ASN A 496 11.67 8.33 6.98
N ASN A 497 10.41 8.72 7.25
CA ASN A 497 10.05 10.14 7.36
C ASN A 497 10.65 10.86 8.58
N THR A 498 11.26 10.14 9.54
CA THR A 498 11.93 10.75 10.70
C THR A 498 13.35 11.20 10.39
N GLN A 499 13.93 10.77 9.27
CA GLN A 499 15.28 11.15 8.84
C GLN A 499 15.36 12.61 8.33
N ALA A 500 14.23 13.15 7.87
CA ALA A 500 14.19 14.50 7.31
C ALA A 500 14.44 15.57 8.39
N PRO A 501 15.28 16.58 8.10
CA PRO A 501 15.58 17.64 9.07
C PRO A 501 14.31 18.47 9.40
N ASN A 502 14.25 18.99 10.63
CA ASN A 502 13.18 19.86 11.11
C ASN A 502 11.77 19.25 11.01
N ASN A 503 11.66 17.93 11.12
CA ASN A 503 10.40 17.19 10.97
C ASN A 503 9.65 17.52 9.67
N ARG A 504 10.38 17.79 8.57
CA ARG A 504 9.79 18.13 7.26
C ARG A 504 8.69 17.15 6.84
N ASP A 505 8.92 15.87 7.10
CA ASP A 505 8.10 14.77 6.58
C ASP A 505 7.11 14.23 7.64
N ALA A 506 6.86 14.95 8.73
CA ALA A 506 5.85 14.57 9.73
C ALA A 506 4.44 14.69 9.14
N PHE A 507 3.63 13.62 9.21
CA PHE A 507 2.31 13.57 8.57
C PHE A 507 1.14 13.24 9.51
N GLY A 508 1.38 13.17 10.81
CA GLY A 508 0.32 13.04 11.82
C GLY A 508 0.58 11.96 12.85
N ALA A 509 -0.45 11.71 13.66
CA ALA A 509 -0.41 10.69 14.70
C ALA A 509 -0.60 9.29 14.10
N GLY A 510 0.06 8.31 14.72
CA GLY A 510 0.00 6.90 14.31
C GLY A 510 -1.41 6.31 14.48
N ASN A 511 -1.72 5.35 13.63
CA ASN A 511 -2.93 4.56 13.69
C ASN A 511 -2.62 3.08 13.44
N LYS A 512 -3.51 2.19 13.91
CA LYS A 512 -3.35 0.73 13.77
C LYS A 512 -3.81 0.26 12.39
N PHE A 513 -3.17 -0.81 11.87
CA PHE A 513 -3.61 -1.55 10.68
C PHE A 513 -3.60 -0.75 9.37
N ILE A 514 -2.76 0.26 9.30
CA ILE A 514 -2.62 1.09 8.10
C ILE A 514 -1.80 0.37 7.03
N VAL A 515 -2.28 0.47 5.80
CA VAL A 515 -1.63 -0.06 4.60
C VAL A 515 -1.29 1.08 3.65
N PRO A 516 -0.02 1.31 3.33
CA PRO A 516 0.36 2.32 2.35
C PRO A 516 -0.15 1.98 0.95
N THR A 517 -0.65 2.98 0.24
CA THR A 517 -1.02 2.86 -1.19
C THR A 517 0.04 3.52 -2.04
N ILE A 518 0.65 2.77 -2.95
CA ILE A 518 1.73 3.24 -3.81
C ILE A 518 1.27 3.22 -5.26
N CYS A 519 1.32 4.35 -5.92
CA CYS A 519 0.97 4.46 -7.34
C CYS A 519 1.41 5.80 -7.94
N ASN A 520 1.75 5.78 -9.20
CA ASN A 520 2.04 6.98 -10.01
C ASN A 520 3.03 7.95 -9.33
N GLY A 521 4.15 7.41 -8.82
CA GLY A 521 5.20 8.19 -8.15
C GLY A 521 4.85 8.74 -6.78
N LYS A 522 3.78 8.24 -6.14
CA LYS A 522 3.34 8.70 -4.82
C LYS A 522 3.04 7.54 -3.87
N VAL A 523 3.17 7.85 -2.57
CA VAL A 523 2.78 6.98 -1.47
C VAL A 523 1.76 7.72 -0.60
N PHE A 524 0.59 7.12 -0.44
CA PHE A 524 -0.49 7.63 0.42
C PHE A 524 -0.50 6.82 1.71
N ALA A 525 -0.20 7.46 2.82
CA ALA A 525 -0.15 6.83 4.14
C ALA A 525 -1.15 7.51 5.09
N ALA A 526 -2.12 6.75 5.57
CA ALA A 526 -3.16 7.27 6.48
C ALA A 526 -2.60 7.53 7.89
N SER A 527 -3.21 8.48 8.59
CA SER A 527 -2.96 8.82 9.99
C SER A 527 -4.28 9.04 10.73
N THR A 528 -4.24 9.53 11.95
CA THR A 528 -5.45 9.68 12.77
C THR A 528 -6.49 10.64 12.18
N ASN A 529 -6.09 11.67 11.44
CA ASN A 529 -7.00 12.67 10.86
C ASN A 529 -6.48 13.28 9.55
N SER A 530 -5.60 12.57 8.88
CA SER A 530 -5.04 13.00 7.60
C SER A 530 -4.50 11.82 6.79
N VAL A 531 -4.16 12.07 5.53
CA VAL A 531 -3.37 11.17 4.71
C VAL A 531 -2.14 11.93 4.26
N GLY A 532 -0.95 11.46 4.65
CA GLY A 532 0.32 11.96 4.14
C GLY A 532 0.52 11.49 2.70
N VAL A 533 0.83 12.42 1.81
CA VAL A 533 1.17 12.13 0.41
C VAL A 533 2.64 12.38 0.21
N PHE A 534 3.39 11.30 -0.02
CA PHE A 534 4.83 11.31 -0.24
C PHE A 534 5.14 11.11 -1.72
N GLY A 535 6.27 11.64 -2.15
CA GLY A 535 6.74 11.50 -3.52
C GLY A 535 8.11 12.14 -3.70
N LEU A 536 8.58 12.19 -4.95
CA LEU A 536 9.83 12.86 -5.24
C LEU A 536 9.68 14.36 -4.98
N LEU A 537 10.60 14.89 -4.20
CA LEU A 537 10.67 16.32 -3.90
C LEU A 537 10.99 17.09 -5.18
N ALA A 538 10.41 18.29 -5.31
CA ALA A 538 10.77 19.17 -6.40
C ALA A 538 12.28 19.44 -6.35
N VAL A 539 12.95 19.09 -7.43
CA VAL A 539 14.39 19.31 -7.55
C VAL A 539 14.62 20.81 -7.52
N LYS A 540 15.28 21.30 -6.49
CA LYS A 540 15.73 22.69 -6.49
C LYS A 540 16.77 22.83 -7.59
N ALA A 541 16.52 23.74 -8.53
CA ALA A 541 17.53 24.13 -9.48
C ALA A 541 18.71 24.80 -8.73
N ALA A 542 19.94 24.56 -9.19
CA ALA A 542 21.09 25.29 -8.69
C ALA A 542 20.88 26.80 -8.95
N GLN A 543 21.34 27.62 -8.03
CA GLN A 543 21.20 29.07 -8.17
C GLN A 543 22.22 29.59 -9.18
N ASN A 544 21.76 30.39 -10.14
CA ASN A 544 22.67 31.12 -11.02
C ASN A 544 23.27 32.31 -10.25
N VAL A 545 24.56 32.22 -9.95
CA VAL A 545 25.33 33.21 -9.17
C VAL A 545 26.30 34.01 -10.04
N THR A 546 26.22 33.89 -11.35
CA THR A 546 27.13 34.53 -12.32
C THR A 546 27.31 36.03 -12.08
N GLN A 547 26.24 36.73 -11.69
CA GLN A 547 26.28 38.16 -11.40
C GLN A 547 27.10 38.55 -10.16
N TRP A 548 27.40 37.56 -9.28
CA TRP A 548 28.13 37.76 -8.04
C TRP A 548 29.56 37.27 -8.11
N VAL A 549 30.02 36.83 -9.29
CA VAL A 549 31.38 36.33 -9.47
C VAL A 549 32.02 37.00 -10.67
N LYS A 550 33.35 37.08 -10.63
CA LYS A 550 34.17 37.38 -11.79
C LYS A 550 34.86 36.11 -12.25
N VAL A 551 34.78 35.81 -13.53
CA VAL A 551 35.48 34.67 -14.13
C VAL A 551 36.60 35.23 -15.03
N ASP A 552 37.84 34.93 -14.63
CA ASP A 552 39.04 35.25 -15.41
C ASP A 552 39.57 33.97 -16.06
N ARG A 553 40.11 34.09 -17.27
CA ARG A 553 40.69 32.98 -18.00
C ARG A 553 42.01 33.37 -18.61
N GLU A 554 42.97 32.45 -18.59
CA GLU A 554 44.29 32.59 -19.16
C GLU A 554 44.64 31.29 -19.87
N GLU A 555 44.87 31.35 -21.18
CA GLU A 555 45.38 30.23 -21.97
C GLU A 555 46.88 30.17 -21.85
N ASP A 556 47.46 28.99 -21.55
CA ASP A 556 48.91 28.79 -21.56
C ASP A 556 49.32 28.19 -22.93
N PRO A 557 49.93 29.01 -23.83
CA PRO A 557 50.37 28.53 -25.13
C PRO A 557 51.46 27.46 -25.06
N ALA A 558 52.11 27.31 -23.93
CA ALA A 558 53.18 26.33 -23.72
C ALA A 558 52.67 24.95 -23.28
N ASP A 559 51.39 24.87 -22.83
CA ASP A 559 50.73 23.61 -22.39
C ASP A 559 49.68 23.16 -23.42
N ARG A 560 50.09 23.14 -24.71
CA ARG A 560 49.30 22.67 -25.82
C ARG A 560 49.88 21.37 -26.36
N GLU A 561 49.11 20.28 -26.23
CA GLU A 561 49.45 18.97 -26.80
C GLU A 561 48.43 18.64 -27.92
N ASP A 562 48.91 18.60 -29.17
CA ASP A 562 48.06 18.37 -30.35
C ASP A 562 46.89 19.38 -30.39
N ASP A 563 45.64 18.85 -30.39
CA ASP A 563 44.41 19.64 -30.37
C ASP A 563 43.89 19.97 -28.96
N ASP A 564 44.65 19.64 -27.90
CA ASP A 564 44.24 19.84 -26.49
C ASP A 564 44.80 21.18 -25.98
N ILE A 565 43.90 22.03 -25.47
CA ILE A 565 44.21 23.35 -24.96
C ILE A 565 43.93 23.39 -23.44
N ALA A 566 44.93 23.74 -22.63
CA ALA A 566 44.77 23.98 -21.21
C ALA A 566 44.43 25.46 -20.97
N VAL A 567 43.31 25.70 -20.30
CA VAL A 567 42.86 27.03 -19.90
C VAL A 567 42.82 27.09 -18.37
N LYS A 568 43.60 27.99 -17.80
CA LYS A 568 43.52 28.33 -16.39
C LYS A 568 42.34 29.25 -16.17
N VAL A 569 41.33 28.76 -15.45
CA VAL A 569 40.11 29.51 -15.13
C VAL A 569 40.09 29.84 -13.64
N SER A 570 39.77 31.09 -13.33
CA SER A 570 39.65 31.57 -11.95
C SER A 570 38.26 32.15 -11.73
N VAL A 571 37.56 31.68 -10.69
CA VAL A 571 36.25 32.17 -10.26
C VAL A 571 36.42 32.92 -8.94
N THR A 572 36.21 34.24 -8.95
CA THR A 572 36.32 35.11 -7.77
C THR A 572 34.95 35.56 -7.32
N ASN A 573 34.61 35.40 -6.04
CA ASN A 573 33.37 35.93 -5.48
C ASN A 573 33.51 37.45 -5.27
N THR A 574 32.86 38.23 -6.11
CA THR A 574 32.80 39.71 -6.04
C THR A 574 31.54 40.22 -5.34
N GLY A 575 30.65 39.30 -4.94
CA GLY A 575 29.40 39.60 -4.22
C GLY A 575 29.64 39.94 -2.76
N THR A 576 28.58 40.25 -2.03
CA THR A 576 28.62 40.59 -0.62
C THR A 576 28.41 39.41 0.33
N GLN A 577 27.93 38.28 -0.21
CA GLN A 577 27.60 37.06 0.53
C GLN A 577 28.55 35.92 0.17
N THR A 578 28.77 34.99 1.10
CA THR A 578 29.45 33.73 0.83
C THR A 578 28.60 32.89 -0.13
N ILE A 579 29.22 32.31 -1.16
CA ILE A 579 28.60 31.39 -2.10
C ILE A 579 28.82 29.97 -1.59
N THR A 580 27.76 29.29 -1.18
CA THR A 580 27.81 27.90 -0.67
C THR A 580 27.76 26.92 -1.82
N GLY A 581 28.65 25.92 -1.83
CA GLY A 581 28.75 24.89 -2.85
C GLY A 581 27.67 23.78 -2.75
N PRO A 582 27.72 22.82 -3.67
CA PRO A 582 28.68 22.71 -4.79
C PRO A 582 28.64 23.90 -5.76
N ILE A 583 29.78 24.28 -6.30
CA ILE A 583 29.91 25.39 -7.29
C ILE A 583 30.33 24.79 -8.63
N SER A 584 29.64 25.11 -9.69
CA SER A 584 29.95 24.62 -11.04
C SER A 584 30.16 25.78 -12.00
N LEU A 585 31.24 25.71 -12.77
CA LEU A 585 31.47 26.58 -13.91
C LEU A 585 30.91 25.91 -15.16
N VAL A 586 29.93 26.55 -15.77
CA VAL A 586 29.24 26.10 -16.98
C VAL A 586 29.81 26.83 -18.20
N PHE A 587 29.98 26.12 -19.30
CA PHE A 587 30.52 26.61 -20.57
C PHE A 587 29.36 26.76 -21.56
N ASP A 588 28.68 27.92 -21.55
CA ASP A 588 27.63 28.21 -22.49
C ASP A 588 28.27 28.71 -23.84
N ASP A 589 27.60 28.43 -24.94
CA ASP A 589 28.02 28.87 -26.27
C ASP A 589 29.49 28.51 -26.63
N LEU A 590 29.92 27.30 -26.19
CA LEU A 590 31.23 26.79 -26.57
C LEU A 590 31.33 26.67 -28.08
N ASN A 591 32.43 27.18 -28.67
CA ASN A 591 32.58 27.17 -30.12
C ASN A 591 32.46 25.74 -30.72
N PRO A 592 31.82 25.58 -31.90
CA PRO A 592 31.32 24.29 -32.39
C PRO A 592 32.34 23.17 -32.55
N GLU A 593 33.61 23.52 -32.70
CA GLU A 593 34.72 22.56 -32.89
C GLU A 593 35.46 22.28 -31.56
N SER A 594 34.92 22.78 -30.43
CA SER A 594 35.52 22.62 -29.11
C SER A 594 34.62 21.83 -28.17
N TYR A 595 35.22 21.01 -27.30
CA TYR A 595 34.51 20.33 -26.22
C TYR A 595 35.40 20.21 -24.98
N VAL A 596 34.75 20.18 -23.82
CA VAL A 596 35.42 20.03 -22.52
C VAL A 596 35.91 18.60 -22.37
N LEU A 597 37.17 18.42 -22.02
CA LEU A 597 37.70 17.11 -21.65
C LEU A 597 37.35 16.80 -20.19
N ALA A 598 36.72 15.64 -19.95
CA ALA A 598 36.25 15.18 -18.64
C ALA A 598 35.34 16.20 -17.91
N PRO A 599 34.19 16.58 -18.48
CA PRO A 599 33.21 17.40 -17.77
C PRO A 599 32.58 16.61 -16.63
N ASP A 600 32.18 17.30 -15.53
CA ASP A 600 31.45 16.69 -14.42
C ASP A 600 29.96 16.46 -14.75
N GLY A 601 29.47 17.05 -15.86
CA GLY A 601 28.11 16.85 -16.36
C GLY A 601 27.68 17.92 -17.37
N SER A 602 26.38 17.91 -17.68
CA SER A 602 25.73 18.95 -18.51
C SER A 602 24.48 19.49 -17.79
N THR A 603 24.13 20.74 -18.08
CA THR A 603 22.95 21.39 -17.47
C THR A 603 21.67 20.76 -18.02
N THR A 604 20.75 20.42 -17.11
CA THR A 604 19.45 19.80 -17.44
C THR A 604 18.27 20.61 -16.93
N THR A 605 18.47 21.46 -15.92
CA THR A 605 17.41 22.17 -15.20
C THR A 605 17.57 23.69 -15.28
N VAL A 606 18.81 24.21 -15.18
CA VAL A 606 19.07 25.65 -15.26
C VAL A 606 19.39 26.04 -16.69
N ALA A 607 18.49 26.78 -17.32
CA ALA A 607 18.64 27.22 -18.72
C ALA A 607 19.80 28.22 -18.91
N PRO A 608 20.49 28.16 -20.07
CA PRO A 608 20.34 27.20 -21.14
C PRO A 608 20.77 25.80 -20.74
N THR A 609 20.04 24.78 -21.25
CA THR A 609 20.32 23.38 -20.96
C THR A 609 21.22 22.74 -22.02
N GLY A 610 21.93 21.68 -21.64
CA GLY A 610 22.86 20.97 -22.52
C GLY A 610 24.29 21.48 -22.48
N SER A 611 24.57 22.57 -21.76
CA SER A 611 25.93 23.11 -21.58
C SER A 611 26.75 22.26 -20.62
N PHE A 612 27.97 21.90 -20.97
CA PHE A 612 28.88 21.20 -20.08
C PHE A 612 29.31 22.05 -18.89
N TYR A 613 29.59 21.42 -17.75
CA TYR A 613 30.15 22.10 -16.58
C TYR A 613 31.26 21.29 -15.91
N VAL A 614 32.09 22.01 -15.15
CA VAL A 614 33.14 21.44 -14.27
C VAL A 614 32.92 21.94 -12.86
N ASP A 615 33.25 21.09 -11.87
CA ASP A 615 33.20 21.46 -10.46
C ASP A 615 34.29 22.50 -10.13
N PHE A 616 33.89 23.58 -9.48
CA PHE A 616 34.72 24.66 -8.96
C PHE A 616 34.53 24.89 -7.46
N THR A 617 34.07 23.87 -6.75
CA THR A 617 33.87 23.94 -5.31
C THR A 617 35.21 23.97 -4.60
N PRO A 618 35.52 25.01 -3.78
CA PRO A 618 36.69 25.01 -2.94
C PRO A 618 36.67 23.85 -1.94
N ALA A 619 37.83 23.46 -1.42
CA ALA A 619 37.94 22.40 -0.42
C ALA A 619 37.19 22.71 0.89
N SER A 620 36.92 23.99 1.18
CA SER A 620 36.07 24.44 2.30
C SER A 620 34.56 24.19 2.08
N GLY A 621 34.14 23.89 0.84
CA GLY A 621 32.73 23.82 0.45
C GLY A 621 32.11 25.20 0.18
N GLU A 622 32.81 26.29 0.34
CA GLU A 622 32.32 27.66 0.25
C GLU A 622 33.32 28.58 -0.45
N LEU A 623 32.83 29.55 -1.22
CA LEU A 623 33.62 30.60 -1.81
C LEU A 623 33.29 31.92 -1.10
N MET A 624 34.14 32.34 -0.16
CA MET A 624 33.92 33.54 0.63
C MET A 624 34.07 34.80 -0.24
N LYS A 625 33.59 35.93 0.28
CA LYS A 625 33.77 37.23 -0.37
C LYS A 625 35.27 37.49 -0.66
N GLU A 626 35.57 37.94 -1.88
CA GLU A 626 36.91 38.22 -2.41
C GLU A 626 37.83 36.97 -2.52
N GLN A 627 37.33 35.77 -2.21
CA GLN A 627 38.03 34.51 -2.42
C GLN A 627 37.97 34.11 -3.90
N THR A 628 39.06 33.48 -4.36
CA THR A 628 39.21 32.96 -5.74
C THR A 628 39.49 31.47 -5.68
N GLU A 629 38.77 30.70 -6.45
CA GLU A 629 39.07 29.29 -6.79
C GLU A 629 39.62 29.24 -8.20
N THR A 630 40.71 28.51 -8.41
CA THR A 630 41.38 28.43 -9.70
C THR A 630 41.60 26.98 -10.08
N ARG A 631 41.22 26.61 -11.33
CA ARG A 631 41.45 25.29 -11.88
C ARG A 631 41.94 25.36 -13.32
N ILE A 632 42.65 24.32 -13.75
CA ILE A 632 43.01 24.12 -15.16
C ILE A 632 41.92 23.25 -15.78
N VAL A 633 41.22 23.78 -16.78
CA VAL A 633 40.23 23.07 -17.57
C VAL A 633 40.85 22.75 -18.93
N ARG A 634 40.76 21.50 -19.34
CA ARG A 634 41.26 21.06 -20.64
C ARG A 634 40.12 20.94 -21.64
N PHE A 635 40.40 21.49 -22.85
CA PHE A 635 39.49 21.45 -23.95
C PHE A 635 40.18 20.77 -25.15
N ARG A 636 39.44 20.03 -25.94
CA ARG A 636 39.87 19.71 -27.33
C ARG A 636 39.23 20.69 -28.27
N SER A 637 40.03 21.30 -29.12
CA SER A 637 39.55 22.35 -30.02
C SER A 637 40.24 22.29 -31.38
N GLY A 638 39.48 22.28 -32.45
CA GLY A 638 39.99 22.42 -33.83
C GLY A 638 40.38 23.87 -34.18
N THR A 639 40.24 24.82 -33.25
CA THR A 639 40.57 26.22 -33.42
C THR A 639 41.74 26.61 -32.53
N GLU A 640 42.41 27.74 -32.81
CA GLU A 640 43.56 28.24 -32.01
C GLU A 640 43.17 28.71 -30.60
N THR A 641 41.91 29.06 -30.39
CA THR A 641 41.38 29.57 -29.12
C THR A 641 40.04 28.94 -28.72
N VAL A 642 39.84 28.77 -27.41
CA VAL A 642 38.56 28.29 -26.85
C VAL A 642 37.70 29.49 -26.46
N GLN A 643 36.47 29.57 -27.05
CA GLN A 643 35.51 30.62 -26.74
C GLN A 643 34.24 30.04 -26.11
N PHE A 644 33.80 30.59 -24.97
CA PHE A 644 32.56 30.27 -24.29
C PHE A 644 32.08 31.46 -23.44
N HIS A 645 30.80 31.45 -23.08
CA HIS A 645 30.25 32.35 -22.08
C HIS A 645 30.21 31.63 -20.72
N PRO A 646 30.94 32.13 -19.72
CA PRO A 646 30.97 31.50 -18.40
C PRO A 646 29.66 31.77 -17.65
N ARG A 647 29.05 30.73 -17.11
CA ARG A 647 27.95 30.79 -16.16
C ARG A 647 28.33 30.03 -14.90
N VAL A 648 28.08 30.59 -13.72
CA VAL A 648 28.40 29.94 -12.45
C VAL A 648 27.11 29.59 -11.72
N LEU A 649 26.98 28.31 -11.41
CA LEU A 649 25.84 27.76 -10.66
C LEU A 649 26.33 27.30 -9.28
N ALA A 650 25.53 27.57 -8.24
CA ALA A 650 25.87 27.21 -6.86
C ALA A 650 24.70 26.58 -6.08
N GLY A 651 25.03 25.89 -5.00
CA GLY A 651 24.09 25.20 -4.13
C GLY A 651 23.81 23.76 -4.55
N ALA A 652 23.13 23.01 -3.69
CA ALA A 652 22.85 21.58 -3.85
C ALA A 652 21.82 21.24 -4.94
N GLY A 653 21.30 22.25 -5.66
CA GLY A 653 20.32 22.04 -6.74
C GLY A 653 20.93 21.42 -7.99
N ILE A 654 20.05 20.85 -8.86
CA ILE A 654 20.46 20.30 -10.18
C ILE A 654 20.88 21.46 -11.10
N ARG A 655 21.92 21.22 -11.87
CA ARG A 655 22.45 22.14 -12.85
C ARG A 655 21.60 22.21 -14.09
#